data_0140e5f6e6e96ff4f32ce6c47ee51df9
#
_entry.id   0140e5f6e6e96ff4f32ce6c47ee51df9
#
_cell.length_a   1.000
_cell.length_b   1.000
_cell.length_c   1.000
_cell.angle_alpha   90.00
_cell.angle_beta   90.00
_cell.angle_gamma   90.00
#
_symmetry.space_group_name_H-M   'P 1'
#
loop_
_entity.id
_entity.type
_entity.pdbx_description
1 polymer ?
#
loop_
_entity_poly.entity_id
_entity_poly.type
_entity_poly.pdbx_seq_one_letter_code
_entity_poly.pdbx_strand_id
1 'polypeptide(L)'
;TSLVTITFSEAVSGFTNADLTIANGTLSAVSSNDGGVTWTATLTPVNGVTHANNVITLDNTGVTDLAGNAGSGTTDSNNYAVTNQRPTATIVLADTALVAGETSLVTITFSEAVTGFTNSDLNVPNGTLTAVSSADGGVTWTATFTPTAGIKDTTNLITLNNTGIADLAGNVGTGTTNSVNFTVDTVRPTATIVVADNALNIGETSLVTITFSEAVSGFTNADLTIANGTLTTVSSSDGGVTWTATFTPTSNVTDATNLITLDNSGVQNGSGNTGSGSTDSNNYAIDTQRPTATIVVTNDSLNIGATSLVTITFSEAVTGFDLSDLSVANAVLSNLASNDGGKTWTATLTPTAAITDATNLIVLDAGQVNDTAGNVGTGIAISNNYAIDGERPTATISIANPNLTVGQTTTVTFTFSEKVSGFNLDALSVANGSLSNLVTGDGGKTWTATLTPTANLNDPSNFITLDNRLVNDLSGNAGSGYANSNNYAINTVALTGDPLFRVTDPAPPQGAPNPPLQPIVFGRPTGVLGLPVGFPPLFEQRELGAGLPPVGSIFLRNGALAPSYIAQVFGTDRAGDSSASGFLGLGGGDGGVFGSSTLSSLFNRETHGDDSPLKASDNPSIKGPGDPVQGARGMFGAPSLGQQLQQLKDTEQRQVMDLAHALQQVGISEMQA
;
A
#
# COMPACT_ATOMS: atom_id res chain seq x y z
N THR A 1 38.20 45.73 72.77
CA THR A 1 38.75 46.78 73.68
C THR A 1 40.08 46.32 74.25
N SER A 2 40.97 47.24 74.56
CA SER A 2 42.28 46.97 75.17
C SER A 2 42.50 47.92 76.35
N LEU A 3 43.16 47.41 77.41
CA LEU A 3 43.59 48.26 78.52
C LEU A 3 44.83 49.05 78.07
N VAL A 4 44.78 50.38 78.26
CA VAL A 4 45.90 51.28 78.08
C VAL A 4 46.38 51.69 79.48
N THR A 5 47.68 51.53 79.68
CA THR A 5 48.34 51.95 80.96
C THR A 5 49.37 53.00 80.64
N ILE A 6 49.28 54.15 81.29
CA ILE A 6 50.22 55.27 81.18
C ILE A 6 50.87 55.42 82.55
N THR A 7 52.22 55.27 82.58
CA THR A 7 52.98 55.37 83.86
C THR A 7 53.92 56.55 83.73
N PHE A 8 53.79 57.45 84.65
CA PHE A 8 54.69 58.61 84.83
C PHE A 8 55.84 58.28 85.81
N SER A 9 56.92 58.97 85.68
CA SER A 9 58.08 58.82 86.57
C SER A 9 57.78 59.22 88.01
N GLU A 10 56.74 60.02 88.22
CA GLU A 10 56.27 60.52 89.51
C GLU A 10 54.76 60.81 89.44
N ALA A 11 54.17 61.15 90.57
CA ALA A 11 52.75 61.50 90.66
C ALA A 11 52.46 62.80 89.88
N VAL A 12 51.47 62.77 88.98
CA VAL A 12 51.08 63.92 88.17
C VAL A 12 49.67 64.36 88.43
N SER A 13 49.40 65.64 88.18
CA SER A 13 48.09 66.27 88.24
C SER A 13 47.73 66.89 86.90
N GLY A 14 46.43 67.09 86.61
CA GLY A 14 45.95 67.71 85.38
C GLY A 14 45.82 66.75 84.19
N PHE A 15 46.34 65.53 84.28
CA PHE A 15 46.28 64.60 83.19
C PHE A 15 44.84 64.17 82.91
N THR A 16 44.42 64.31 81.62
CA THR A 16 43.09 64.00 81.11
C THR A 16 43.20 63.36 79.68
N ASN A 17 42.08 62.93 79.18
CA ASN A 17 42.06 62.44 77.77
C ASN A 17 42.39 63.54 76.73
N ALA A 18 42.29 64.84 77.09
CA ALA A 18 42.63 65.93 76.20
C ALA A 18 44.13 65.99 75.88
N ASP A 19 44.96 65.39 76.72
CA ASP A 19 46.41 65.29 76.55
C ASP A 19 46.85 64.12 75.70
N LEU A 20 45.85 63.33 75.20
CA LEU A 20 46.10 62.14 74.40
C LEU A 20 45.57 62.33 72.98
N THR A 21 46.40 62.10 72.03
CA THR A 21 45.98 61.91 70.64
C THR A 21 45.90 60.40 70.31
N ILE A 22 44.71 59.97 69.95
CA ILE A 22 44.42 58.54 69.77
C ILE A 22 44.11 58.28 68.32
N ALA A 23 44.91 57.39 67.66
CA ALA A 23 44.64 56.95 66.29
C ALA A 23 43.63 55.81 66.28
N ASN A 24 42.61 55.91 65.40
CA ASN A 24 41.63 54.87 65.10
C ASN A 24 40.94 54.23 66.33
N GLY A 25 40.71 55.05 67.40
CA GLY A 25 40.03 54.59 68.61
C GLY A 25 39.57 55.73 69.50
N THR A 26 38.88 55.40 70.57
CA THR A 26 38.49 56.29 71.64
C THR A 26 38.88 55.66 72.96
N LEU A 27 39.27 56.49 73.94
CA LEU A 27 39.55 56.03 75.28
C LEU A 27 38.40 56.37 76.25
N SER A 28 38.12 55.47 77.17
CA SER A 28 37.34 55.83 78.34
C SER A 28 38.09 56.95 79.14
N ALA A 29 37.42 57.63 80.03
CA ALA A 29 38.11 58.58 80.87
C ALA A 29 39.33 57.93 81.57
N VAL A 30 40.50 58.57 81.52
CA VAL A 30 41.71 58.12 82.27
C VAL A 30 41.44 58.20 83.74
N SER A 31 41.89 57.22 84.51
CA SER A 31 41.76 57.18 85.94
C SER A 31 43.04 56.65 86.63
N SER A 32 43.37 57.12 87.83
CA SER A 32 44.49 56.63 88.61
C SER A 32 44.01 56.18 89.99
N ASN A 33 44.57 55.06 90.51
CA ASN A 33 44.27 54.50 91.84
C ASN A 33 45.48 54.56 92.81
N ASP A 34 46.64 55.09 92.38
CA ASP A 34 47.89 55.12 93.08
C ASP A 34 48.41 56.57 93.34
N GLY A 35 47.48 57.52 93.28
CA GLY A 35 47.81 58.92 93.53
C GLY A 35 48.43 59.66 92.33
N GLY A 36 48.23 59.17 91.12
CA GLY A 36 48.62 59.89 89.91
C GLY A 36 49.89 59.39 89.22
N VAL A 37 50.46 58.24 89.62
CA VAL A 37 51.65 57.64 89.00
C VAL A 37 51.26 56.76 87.82
N THR A 38 50.27 55.90 88.02
CA THR A 38 49.78 55.03 87.00
C THR A 38 48.33 55.36 86.68
N TRP A 39 48.05 55.59 85.39
CA TRP A 39 46.73 55.87 84.84
C TRP A 39 46.30 54.77 83.87
N THR A 40 45.02 54.45 83.92
CA THR A 40 44.45 53.45 83.07
C THR A 40 43.22 53.97 82.30
N ALA A 41 43.03 53.52 81.07
CA ALA A 41 41.83 53.74 80.29
C ALA A 41 41.57 52.53 79.42
N THR A 42 40.33 52.35 78.95
CA THR A 42 39.97 51.32 77.99
C THR A 42 39.94 51.92 76.58
N LEU A 43 40.78 51.42 75.70
CA LEU A 43 40.75 51.73 74.25
C LEU A 43 39.64 50.93 73.57
N THR A 44 38.74 51.66 72.96
CA THR A 44 37.71 51.07 72.08
C THR A 44 38.03 51.47 70.63
N PRO A 45 38.39 50.53 69.73
CA PRO A 45 38.65 50.83 68.35
C PRO A 45 37.44 51.46 67.66
N VAL A 46 37.66 52.30 66.65
CA VAL A 46 36.63 52.79 65.70
C VAL A 46 36.17 51.64 64.83
N ASN A 47 34.86 51.47 64.66
CA ASN A 47 34.30 50.41 63.84
C ASN A 47 34.64 50.61 62.34
N GLY A 48 34.85 49.49 61.59
CA GLY A 48 35.07 49.50 60.15
C GLY A 48 36.46 50.01 59.76
N VAL A 49 37.45 49.86 60.62
CA VAL A 49 38.84 50.28 60.33
C VAL A 49 39.79 49.10 60.45
N THR A 50 40.63 48.95 59.44
CA THR A 50 41.80 48.05 59.42
C THR A 50 43.05 48.91 59.24
N HIS A 51 43.86 49.04 60.26
CA HIS A 51 45.08 49.86 60.26
C HIS A 51 46.14 49.20 61.15
N ALA A 52 47.29 48.86 60.54
CA ALA A 52 48.29 48.02 61.17
C ALA A 52 49.20 48.85 62.17
N ASN A 53 49.25 50.13 61.99
CA ASN A 53 50.18 50.99 62.75
C ASN A 53 49.43 52.17 63.39
N ASN A 54 49.17 52.07 64.67
CA ASN A 54 48.53 53.12 65.43
C ASN A 54 49.34 53.34 66.70
N VAL A 55 49.43 54.58 67.11
CA VAL A 55 50.05 54.97 68.40
C VAL A 55 49.09 55.89 69.17
N ILE A 56 49.14 55.85 70.48
CA ILE A 56 48.57 56.85 71.33
C ILE A 56 49.71 57.77 71.71
N THR A 57 49.59 59.04 71.36
CA THR A 57 50.60 60.07 71.65
C THR A 57 50.13 60.91 72.83
N LEU A 58 50.91 60.92 73.87
CA LEU A 58 50.73 61.79 75.04
C LEU A 58 51.49 63.12 74.80
N ASP A 59 50.77 64.22 74.89
CA ASP A 59 51.36 65.53 75.00
C ASP A 59 51.74 65.82 76.49
N ASN A 60 53.03 65.71 76.81
CA ASN A 60 53.49 65.87 78.20
C ASN A 60 53.35 67.34 78.69
N THR A 61 53.15 68.30 77.79
CA THR A 61 53.05 69.71 78.15
C THR A 61 51.74 70.04 78.88
N GLY A 62 50.70 69.18 78.72
CA GLY A 62 49.41 69.27 79.42
C GLY A 62 49.43 68.72 80.87
N VAL A 63 50.54 68.14 81.34
CA VAL A 63 50.63 67.40 82.59
C VAL A 63 51.68 68.07 83.49
N THR A 64 51.36 68.19 84.80
CA THR A 64 52.28 68.76 85.81
C THR A 64 52.49 67.75 86.94
N ASP A 65 53.72 67.76 87.51
CA ASP A 65 53.99 67.04 88.76
C ASP A 65 53.26 67.71 89.96
N LEU A 66 53.35 67.14 91.12
CA LEU A 66 52.73 67.73 92.33
C LEU A 66 53.46 69.01 92.85
N ALA A 67 54.67 69.28 92.33
CA ALA A 67 55.44 70.50 92.65
C ALA A 67 55.13 71.63 91.62
N GLY A 68 54.32 71.38 90.57
CA GLY A 68 53.94 72.36 89.56
C GLY A 68 54.84 72.39 88.31
N ASN A 69 55.77 71.46 88.14
CA ASN A 69 56.62 71.39 86.95
C ASN A 69 55.87 70.75 85.81
N ALA A 70 55.76 71.41 84.69
CA ALA A 70 55.11 70.86 83.48
C ALA A 70 56.06 69.91 82.73
N GLY A 71 55.48 68.84 82.22
CA GLY A 71 56.19 67.94 81.29
C GLY A 71 56.57 68.64 80.02
N SER A 72 57.40 67.99 79.16
CA SER A 72 57.82 68.54 77.89
C SER A 72 57.88 67.47 76.78
N GLY A 73 57.53 67.84 75.51
CA GLY A 73 57.55 66.98 74.37
C GLY A 73 56.39 65.97 74.31
N THR A 74 56.48 64.97 73.53
CA THR A 74 55.48 63.94 73.38
C THR A 74 56.03 62.55 73.70
N THR A 75 55.16 61.62 74.12
CA THR A 75 55.51 60.22 74.34
C THR A 75 54.53 59.36 73.59
N ASP A 76 55.05 58.49 72.70
CA ASP A 76 54.23 57.56 71.95
C ASP A 76 54.10 56.19 72.64
N SER A 77 52.98 55.60 72.57
CA SER A 77 52.77 54.22 73.00
C SER A 77 53.50 53.23 72.12
N ASN A 78 53.56 51.98 72.48
CA ASN A 78 53.83 50.90 71.54
C ASN A 78 52.78 50.90 70.42
N ASN A 79 53.19 50.44 69.26
CA ASN A 79 52.27 50.28 68.13
C ASN A 79 51.16 49.28 68.49
N TYR A 80 49.92 49.63 68.11
CA TYR A 80 48.79 48.69 68.16
C TYR A 80 48.11 48.62 66.78
N ALA A 81 47.58 47.44 66.45
CA ALA A 81 46.80 47.22 65.22
C ALA A 81 45.30 47.25 65.58
N VAL A 82 44.54 47.83 64.66
CA VAL A 82 43.08 47.77 64.68
C VAL A 82 42.67 46.96 63.41
N THR A 83 41.94 45.90 63.64
CA THR A 83 41.45 45.01 62.58
C THR A 83 39.99 44.67 62.90
N ASN A 84 39.10 45.63 62.68
CA ASN A 84 37.68 45.43 62.99
C ASN A 84 36.75 45.77 61.81
N GLN A 85 37.32 45.84 60.62
CA GLN A 85 36.52 45.84 59.43
C GLN A 85 35.93 44.44 59.24
N ARG A 86 34.63 44.37 59.02
CA ARG A 86 33.95 43.13 58.83
C ARG A 86 34.06 42.74 57.34
N PRO A 87 34.27 41.47 57.03
CA PRO A 87 34.33 41.05 55.65
C PRO A 87 32.99 41.29 54.90
N THR A 88 33.06 41.83 53.72
CA THR A 88 31.94 41.95 52.77
C THR A 88 32.21 41.07 51.59
N ALA A 89 31.15 40.69 50.82
CA ALA A 89 31.28 39.79 49.67
C ALA A 89 30.56 40.34 48.46
N THR A 90 31.00 39.86 47.31
CA THR A 90 30.26 39.92 46.01
C THR A 90 30.11 38.52 45.45
N ILE A 91 28.98 38.25 44.78
CA ILE A 91 28.69 36.95 44.14
C ILE A 91 28.40 37.18 42.67
N VAL A 92 29.18 36.53 41.81
CA VAL A 92 29.06 36.63 40.34
C VAL A 92 28.88 35.22 39.75
N LEU A 93 27.87 35.07 38.89
CA LEU A 93 27.71 33.92 38.02
C LEU A 93 28.26 34.27 36.64
N ALA A 94 29.06 33.39 36.05
CA ALA A 94 29.63 33.59 34.72
C ALA A 94 28.55 33.50 33.62
N ASP A 95 27.55 32.64 33.85
CA ASP A 95 26.35 32.51 33.02
C ASP A 95 25.11 32.75 33.88
N THR A 96 24.24 33.65 33.44
CA THR A 96 23.02 34.07 34.13
C THR A 96 21.73 33.61 33.46
N ALA A 97 21.83 32.79 32.34
CA ALA A 97 20.70 32.27 31.60
C ALA A 97 20.88 30.79 31.33
N LEU A 98 20.63 29.96 32.31
CA LEU A 98 21.00 28.55 32.32
C LEU A 98 19.88 27.66 31.76
N VAL A 99 20.24 26.79 30.80
CA VAL A 99 19.36 25.81 30.19
C VAL A 99 19.76 24.37 30.58
N ALA A 100 19.00 23.37 30.10
CA ALA A 100 19.21 21.96 30.44
C ALA A 100 20.59 21.45 30.00
N GLY A 101 21.39 21.01 30.95
CA GLY A 101 22.74 20.48 30.72
C GLY A 101 23.86 21.51 30.84
N GLU A 102 23.55 22.80 31.03
CA GLU A 102 24.54 23.84 31.28
C GLU A 102 24.91 23.93 32.74
N THR A 103 26.04 24.57 33.02
CA THR A 103 26.54 24.87 34.34
C THR A 103 27.14 26.27 34.34
N SER A 104 27.14 26.94 35.48
CA SER A 104 27.76 28.26 35.63
C SER A 104 28.86 28.26 36.70
N LEU A 105 29.97 28.92 36.43
CA LEU A 105 30.97 29.20 37.45
C LEU A 105 30.44 30.31 38.37
N VAL A 106 30.34 30.03 39.67
CA VAL A 106 30.03 31.02 40.70
C VAL A 106 31.32 31.44 41.36
N THR A 107 31.57 32.74 41.37
CA THR A 107 32.72 33.35 42.02
C THR A 107 32.22 34.22 43.16
N ILE A 108 32.69 33.95 44.39
CA ILE A 108 32.42 34.74 45.60
C ILE A 108 33.74 35.40 45.97
N THR A 109 33.77 36.74 45.94
CA THR A 109 34.95 37.50 46.29
C THR A 109 34.68 38.30 47.60
N PHE A 110 35.48 38.04 48.63
CA PHE A 110 35.44 38.79 49.90
C PHE A 110 36.39 39.99 49.83
N SER A 111 36.10 41.01 50.59
CA SER A 111 36.96 42.21 50.75
C SER A 111 38.34 41.87 51.32
N GLU A 112 38.48 40.76 52.02
CA GLU A 112 39.68 40.28 52.70
C GLU A 112 39.62 38.73 52.82
N ALA A 113 40.73 38.14 53.31
CA ALA A 113 40.77 36.68 53.50
C ALA A 113 39.86 36.26 54.66
N VAL A 114 39.02 35.25 54.39
CA VAL A 114 38.04 34.74 55.34
C VAL A 114 38.27 33.28 55.70
N THR A 115 37.73 32.89 56.85
CA THR A 115 37.70 31.52 57.37
C THR A 115 36.27 31.13 57.70
N GLY A 116 36.02 29.82 57.74
CA GLY A 116 34.69 29.26 58.07
C GLY A 116 33.68 29.24 56.96
N PHE A 117 33.98 29.76 55.74
CA PHE A 117 33.08 29.79 54.64
C PHE A 117 32.92 28.37 53.98
N THR A 118 31.69 27.95 53.86
CA THR A 118 31.28 26.64 53.28
C THR A 118 29.98 26.81 52.50
N ASN A 119 29.56 25.75 51.79
CA ASN A 119 28.26 25.73 51.06
C ASN A 119 27.05 25.92 52.02
N SER A 120 27.18 25.63 53.34
CA SER A 120 26.08 25.82 54.28
C SER A 120 25.73 27.28 54.52
N ASP A 121 26.64 28.19 54.18
CA ASP A 121 26.44 29.64 54.32
C ASP A 121 25.69 30.23 53.11
N LEU A 122 25.46 29.39 52.08
CA LEU A 122 24.79 29.77 50.82
C LEU A 122 23.39 29.18 50.76
N ASN A 123 22.39 30.01 50.44
CA ASN A 123 21.09 29.56 49.96
C ASN A 123 21.13 29.60 48.43
N VAL A 124 20.92 28.41 47.82
CA VAL A 124 21.07 28.21 46.37
C VAL A 124 19.73 27.69 45.82
N PRO A 125 18.90 28.56 45.23
CA PRO A 125 17.62 28.12 44.66
C PRO A 125 17.82 27.39 43.33
N ASN A 126 16.95 26.42 43.04
CA ASN A 126 16.78 25.74 41.74
C ASN A 126 18.07 25.11 41.18
N GLY A 127 19.00 24.72 42.07
CA GLY A 127 20.22 24.05 41.65
C GLY A 127 21.10 23.65 42.81
N THR A 128 22.28 23.16 42.49
CA THR A 128 23.30 22.72 43.45
C THR A 128 24.64 23.35 43.12
N LEU A 129 25.49 23.55 44.17
CA LEU A 129 26.89 23.97 44.01
C LEU A 129 27.82 22.81 44.32
N THR A 130 28.91 22.69 43.58
CA THR A 130 30.06 21.91 44.04
C THR A 130 30.61 22.53 45.35
N ALA A 131 31.45 21.82 46.10
CA ALA A 131 32.10 22.39 47.26
C ALA A 131 32.86 23.67 46.87
N VAL A 132 32.64 24.76 47.64
CA VAL A 132 33.39 26.01 47.45
C VAL A 132 34.87 25.79 47.75
N SER A 133 35.74 26.37 46.97
CA SER A 133 37.20 26.28 47.12
C SER A 133 37.89 27.61 46.82
N SER A 134 38.99 27.87 47.53
CA SER A 134 39.83 29.07 47.35
C SER A 134 41.27 28.67 47.03
N ALA A 135 41.89 29.38 46.10
CA ALA A 135 43.29 29.19 45.71
C ALA A 135 44.20 30.35 46.13
N ASP A 136 43.64 31.45 46.66
CA ASP A 136 44.34 32.69 46.99
C ASP A 136 44.30 32.99 48.50
N GLY A 137 44.13 31.97 49.30
CA GLY A 137 44.16 32.10 50.74
C GLY A 137 42.86 32.60 51.38
N GLY A 138 41.73 32.49 50.71
CA GLY A 138 40.41 32.76 51.24
C GLY A 138 39.78 34.10 50.84
N VAL A 139 40.35 34.77 49.83
CA VAL A 139 39.78 36.02 49.30
C VAL A 139 38.76 35.70 48.20
N THR A 140 39.15 34.86 47.24
CA THR A 140 38.25 34.45 46.13
C THR A 140 37.92 32.96 46.24
N TRP A 141 36.64 32.65 46.23
CA TRP A 141 36.10 31.29 46.28
C TRP A 141 35.30 30.99 45.04
N THR A 142 35.41 29.77 44.54
CA THR A 142 34.71 29.33 43.36
C THR A 142 33.96 28.03 43.58
N ALA A 143 32.83 27.88 42.89
CA ALA A 143 32.06 26.66 42.82
C ALA A 143 31.34 26.58 41.44
N THR A 144 30.99 25.36 40.98
CA THR A 144 30.17 25.18 39.80
C THR A 144 28.70 25.01 40.21
N PHE A 145 27.86 25.88 39.70
CA PHE A 145 26.40 25.76 39.83
C PHE A 145 25.85 24.85 38.75
N THR A 146 25.05 23.87 39.14
CA THR A 146 24.32 22.98 38.25
C THR A 146 22.82 23.16 38.49
N PRO A 147 22.03 23.60 37.50
CA PRO A 147 20.59 23.80 37.67
C PRO A 147 19.86 22.47 37.84
N THR A 148 18.76 22.50 38.60
CA THR A 148 17.84 21.37 38.74
C THR A 148 17.08 21.16 37.45
N ALA A 149 16.91 19.90 37.01
CA ALA A 149 16.17 19.54 35.78
C ALA A 149 14.66 19.81 35.94
N GLY A 150 14.00 20.21 34.83
CA GLY A 150 12.56 20.44 34.77
C GLY A 150 12.08 21.68 35.50
N ILE A 151 12.93 22.67 35.71
CA ILE A 151 12.62 23.95 36.33
C ILE A 151 12.56 25.06 35.27
N LYS A 152 11.57 25.92 35.38
CA LYS A 152 11.47 27.20 34.65
C LYS A 152 11.22 28.32 35.68
N ASP A 153 12.24 29.09 35.96
CA ASP A 153 12.20 30.21 36.92
C ASP A 153 13.08 31.35 36.43
N THR A 154 12.50 32.54 36.34
CA THR A 154 13.17 33.75 35.85
C THR A 154 13.78 34.62 36.95
N THR A 155 13.62 34.22 38.21
CA THR A 155 14.04 35.04 39.37
C THR A 155 14.76 34.20 40.41
N ASN A 156 16.07 34.08 40.26
CA ASN A 156 16.92 33.32 41.18
C ASN A 156 18.05 34.18 41.71
N LEU A 157 18.33 34.05 42.97
CA LEU A 157 19.46 34.71 43.65
C LEU A 157 20.19 33.69 44.53
N ILE A 158 21.50 33.57 44.37
CA ILE A 158 22.33 32.90 45.36
C ILE A 158 22.51 33.91 46.52
N THR A 159 22.13 33.55 47.71
CA THR A 159 22.21 34.40 48.91
C THR A 159 23.23 33.83 49.87
N LEU A 160 24.24 34.63 50.16
CA LEU A 160 25.25 34.35 51.23
C LEU A 160 24.80 34.92 52.56
N ASN A 161 24.77 34.09 53.59
CA ASN A 161 24.65 34.53 54.98
C ASN A 161 26.05 34.88 55.54
N ASN A 162 26.36 36.19 55.70
CA ASN A 162 27.67 36.66 56.15
C ASN A 162 27.94 36.35 57.62
N THR A 163 26.91 36.01 58.42
CA THR A 163 27.06 35.86 59.91
C THR A 163 27.83 34.60 60.32
N GLY A 164 28.04 33.66 59.40
CA GLY A 164 28.84 32.43 59.56
C GLY A 164 30.33 32.61 59.25
N ILE A 165 30.74 33.78 58.74
CA ILE A 165 32.04 33.98 58.10
C ILE A 165 32.83 35.03 58.86
N ALA A 166 34.07 34.73 59.22
CA ALA A 166 34.97 35.65 59.90
C ALA A 166 36.23 35.94 59.07
N ASP A 167 36.79 37.12 59.16
CA ASP A 167 38.16 37.43 58.74
C ASP A 167 39.20 36.70 59.59
N LEU A 168 40.46 36.80 59.22
CA LEU A 168 41.56 36.18 59.95
C LEU A 168 41.75 36.80 61.38
N ALA A 169 41.19 37.97 61.61
CA ALA A 169 41.19 38.64 62.92
C ALA A 169 40.00 38.24 63.79
N GLY A 170 39.02 37.49 63.28
CA GLY A 170 37.82 37.07 64.01
C GLY A 170 36.63 38.00 63.88
N ASN A 171 36.68 39.04 63.02
CA ASN A 171 35.52 39.91 62.77
C ASN A 171 34.51 39.16 61.90
N VAL A 172 33.33 38.93 62.45
CA VAL A 172 32.26 38.21 61.80
C VAL A 172 31.49 39.18 60.90
N GLY A 173 31.21 38.76 59.66
CA GLY A 173 30.36 39.47 58.70
C GLY A 173 28.93 39.66 59.23
N THR A 174 28.16 40.52 58.61
CA THR A 174 26.77 40.80 59.01
C THR A 174 25.83 40.86 57.84
N GLY A 175 24.57 40.48 58.05
CA GLY A 175 23.52 40.50 57.00
C GLY A 175 23.71 39.44 55.92
N THR A 176 23.18 39.70 54.75
CA THR A 176 23.24 38.81 53.62
C THR A 176 23.77 39.53 52.38
N THR A 177 24.39 38.77 51.47
CA THR A 177 24.82 39.22 50.11
C THR A 177 24.14 38.39 49.05
N ASN A 178 23.53 39.06 48.12
CA ASN A 178 22.85 38.40 46.98
C ASN A 178 23.70 38.49 45.71
N SER A 179 23.62 37.47 44.89
CA SER A 179 24.11 37.54 43.49
C SER A 179 23.23 38.49 42.67
N VAL A 180 23.65 38.76 41.44
CA VAL A 180 22.73 39.25 40.39
C VAL A 180 21.67 38.20 40.12
N ASN A 181 20.50 38.65 39.62
CA ASN A 181 19.46 37.71 39.19
C ASN A 181 19.96 36.81 38.06
N PHE A 182 19.62 35.54 38.09
CA PHE A 182 19.84 34.60 37.02
C PHE A 182 18.56 33.83 36.74
N THR A 183 18.44 33.31 35.48
CA THR A 183 17.30 32.52 35.02
C THR A 183 17.71 31.06 34.91
N VAL A 184 16.78 30.16 35.21
CA VAL A 184 16.89 28.73 35.01
C VAL A 184 15.69 28.29 34.20
N ASP A 185 15.92 27.80 32.98
CA ASP A 185 14.92 27.13 32.17
C ASP A 185 15.50 25.79 31.70
N THR A 186 15.20 24.72 32.41
CA THR A 186 15.65 23.36 32.09
C THR A 186 14.51 22.48 31.65
N VAL A 187 13.34 23.07 31.33
CA VAL A 187 12.19 22.36 30.80
C VAL A 187 12.45 22.07 29.32
N ARG A 188 12.46 20.78 28.96
CA ARG A 188 12.61 20.33 27.57
C ARG A 188 11.26 20.27 26.92
N PRO A 189 11.12 20.64 25.63
CA PRO A 189 9.87 20.46 24.91
C PRO A 189 9.52 18.96 24.78
N THR A 190 8.24 18.64 24.97
CA THR A 190 7.65 17.34 24.71
C THR A 190 6.61 17.46 23.61
N ALA A 191 6.26 16.36 22.96
CA ALA A 191 5.31 16.36 21.84
C ALA A 191 4.22 15.31 22.02
N THR A 192 3.12 15.49 21.29
CA THR A 192 2.11 14.48 20.97
C THR A 192 1.89 14.48 19.47
N ILE A 193 1.65 13.29 18.88
CA ILE A 193 1.42 13.13 17.44
C ILE A 193 0.09 12.40 17.26
N VAL A 194 -0.79 12.97 16.45
CA VAL A 194 -2.11 12.40 16.14
C VAL A 194 -2.27 12.28 14.63
N VAL A 195 -2.49 11.07 14.18
CA VAL A 195 -2.96 10.72 12.83
C VAL A 195 -4.48 10.67 12.91
N ALA A 196 -5.17 11.60 12.25
CA ALA A 196 -6.62 11.82 12.41
C ALA A 196 -7.45 10.67 11.83
N ASP A 197 -7.11 10.24 10.62
CA ASP A 197 -7.64 9.02 10.03
C ASP A 197 -6.63 7.90 10.22
N ASN A 198 -7.02 6.89 10.96
CA ASN A 198 -6.15 5.78 11.34
C ASN A 198 -6.47 4.46 10.61
N ALA A 199 -7.29 4.51 9.54
CA ALA A 199 -7.63 3.35 8.71
C ALA A 199 -7.70 3.80 7.24
N LEU A 200 -6.55 3.81 6.57
CA LEU A 200 -6.35 4.42 5.25
C LEU A 200 -6.39 3.38 4.13
N ASN A 201 -7.20 3.63 3.15
CA ASN A 201 -7.30 2.85 1.92
C ASN A 201 -6.72 3.61 0.69
N ILE A 202 -6.95 3.09 -0.51
CA ILE A 202 -6.46 3.68 -1.76
C ILE A 202 -7.07 5.07 -1.99
N GLY A 203 -6.19 6.07 -2.14
CA GLY A 203 -6.58 7.45 -2.47
C GLY A 203 -6.96 8.30 -1.26
N GLU A 204 -7.00 7.73 -0.07
CA GLU A 204 -7.21 8.47 1.17
C GLU A 204 -5.91 9.12 1.66
N THR A 205 -6.08 10.15 2.45
CA THR A 205 -4.99 10.87 3.12
C THR A 205 -5.44 11.22 4.53
N SER A 206 -4.49 11.35 5.45
CA SER A 206 -4.78 11.73 6.83
C SER A 206 -4.11 13.06 7.20
N LEU A 207 -4.80 13.86 8.00
CA LEU A 207 -4.16 14.99 8.68
C LEU A 207 -3.34 14.46 9.85
N VAL A 208 -2.06 14.81 9.87
CA VAL A 208 -1.18 14.57 11.02
C VAL A 208 -1.00 15.88 11.76
N THR A 209 -1.26 15.85 13.06
CA THR A 209 -1.09 16.99 13.96
C THR A 209 -0.03 16.65 15.01
N ILE A 210 1.02 17.44 15.08
CA ILE A 210 2.08 17.36 16.08
C ILE A 210 1.95 18.57 16.99
N THR A 211 1.71 18.35 18.29
CA THR A 211 1.55 19.43 19.27
C THR A 211 2.67 19.34 20.30
N PHE A 212 3.46 20.38 20.40
CA PHE A 212 4.50 20.53 21.41
C PHE A 212 3.97 21.19 22.68
N SER A 213 4.60 20.91 23.81
CA SER A 213 4.27 21.52 25.11
C SER A 213 4.49 23.05 25.14
N GLU A 214 5.31 23.57 24.22
CA GLU A 214 5.66 24.97 24.05
C GLU A 214 6.11 25.22 22.60
N ALA A 215 6.33 26.47 22.25
CA ALA A 215 6.81 26.84 20.91
C ALA A 215 8.22 26.30 20.66
N VAL A 216 8.41 25.61 19.55
CA VAL A 216 9.69 25.01 19.14
C VAL A 216 10.19 25.59 17.82
N SER A 217 11.50 25.50 17.63
CA SER A 217 12.21 25.81 16.40
C SER A 217 13.05 24.63 15.94
N GLY A 218 13.45 24.62 14.66
CA GLY A 218 14.26 23.55 14.07
C GLY A 218 13.46 22.33 13.60
N PHE A 219 12.20 22.17 13.99
CA PHE A 219 11.38 21.01 13.59
C PHE A 219 11.12 20.98 12.08
N THR A 220 11.40 19.83 11.47
CA THR A 220 11.23 19.54 10.04
C THR A 220 10.80 18.08 9.84
N ASN A 221 10.46 17.71 8.60
CA ASN A 221 10.19 16.29 8.27
C ASN A 221 11.41 15.36 8.50
N ALA A 222 12.63 15.90 8.56
CA ALA A 222 13.83 15.09 8.80
C ALA A 222 13.88 14.52 10.24
N ASP A 223 13.14 15.13 11.17
CA ASP A 223 13.03 14.68 12.56
C ASP A 223 11.98 13.57 12.73
N LEU A 224 11.26 13.20 11.64
CA LEU A 224 10.20 12.22 11.64
C LEU A 224 10.62 10.94 10.90
N THR A 225 10.41 9.79 11.53
CA THR A 225 10.41 8.49 10.87
C THR A 225 8.96 8.11 10.57
N ILE A 226 8.65 7.82 9.32
CA ILE A 226 7.30 7.61 8.82
C ILE A 226 7.20 6.20 8.25
N ALA A 227 6.30 5.37 8.81
CA ALA A 227 6.06 4.03 8.31
C ALA A 227 5.06 4.05 7.16
N ASN A 228 5.39 3.35 6.08
CA ASN A 228 4.52 3.04 4.94
C ASN A 228 3.78 4.24 4.32
N GLY A 229 4.42 5.40 4.27
CA GLY A 229 3.83 6.58 3.66
C GLY A 229 4.77 7.78 3.58
N THR A 230 4.24 8.92 3.18
CA THR A 230 4.95 10.19 3.07
C THR A 230 4.14 11.31 3.70
N LEU A 231 4.82 12.33 4.22
CA LEU A 231 4.21 13.57 4.70
C LEU A 231 4.52 14.74 3.78
N THR A 232 3.54 15.61 3.57
CA THR A 232 3.85 16.95 3.08
C THR A 232 4.76 17.67 4.06
N THR A 233 5.38 18.77 3.65
CA THR A 233 6.19 19.60 4.56
C THR A 233 5.37 20.02 5.77
N VAL A 234 5.88 19.77 6.97
CA VAL A 234 5.26 20.22 8.23
C VAL A 234 5.21 21.75 8.27
N SER A 235 4.11 22.30 8.76
CA SER A 235 3.90 23.75 8.87
C SER A 235 3.17 24.12 10.17
N SER A 236 3.48 25.28 10.71
CA SER A 236 2.83 25.83 11.90
C SER A 236 2.25 27.21 11.60
N SER A 237 1.07 27.51 12.14
CA SER A 237 0.41 28.82 12.05
C SER A 237 0.30 29.54 13.40
N ASP A 238 0.72 28.91 14.51
CA ASP A 238 0.60 29.41 15.88
C ASP A 238 1.95 29.69 16.56
N GLY A 239 2.99 29.89 15.75
CA GLY A 239 4.33 30.22 16.24
C GLY A 239 5.14 29.02 16.71
N GLY A 240 4.82 27.80 16.28
CA GLY A 240 5.64 26.63 16.54
C GLY A 240 5.15 25.72 17.66
N VAL A 241 3.92 25.90 18.13
CA VAL A 241 3.30 25.01 19.15
C VAL A 241 2.62 23.83 18.46
N THR A 242 1.79 24.11 17.44
CA THR A 242 1.07 23.08 16.69
C THR A 242 1.57 23.07 15.25
N TRP A 243 1.92 21.88 14.77
CA TRP A 243 2.39 21.63 13.40
C TRP A 243 1.46 20.63 12.71
N THR A 244 1.24 20.85 11.44
CA THR A 244 0.38 19.98 10.65
C THR A 244 1.05 19.57 9.35
N ALA A 245 0.71 18.36 8.87
CA ALA A 245 1.09 17.85 7.56
C ALA A 245 0.01 16.88 7.06
N THR A 246 -0.06 16.66 5.76
CA THR A 246 -0.90 15.61 5.16
C THR A 246 -0.08 14.36 4.96
N PHE A 247 -0.54 13.24 5.52
CA PHE A 247 0.01 11.91 5.31
C PHE A 247 -0.65 11.28 4.08
N THR A 248 0.17 10.69 3.21
CA THR A 248 -0.28 9.89 2.07
C THR A 248 0.31 8.50 2.19
N PRO A 249 -0.52 7.43 2.25
CA PRO A 249 -0.03 6.06 2.36
C PRO A 249 0.71 5.61 1.09
N THR A 250 1.65 4.68 1.28
CA THR A 250 2.32 3.98 0.18
C THR A 250 1.33 3.04 -0.52
N SER A 251 1.37 2.97 -1.85
CA SER A 251 0.52 2.07 -2.63
C SER A 251 0.94 0.60 -2.49
N ASN A 252 -0.02 -0.33 -2.64
CA ASN A 252 0.15 -1.78 -2.56
C ASN A 252 0.76 -2.26 -1.22
N VAL A 253 0.30 -1.69 -0.14
CA VAL A 253 0.68 -2.07 1.23
C VAL A 253 -0.57 -2.43 2.00
N THR A 254 -0.52 -3.55 2.73
CA THR A 254 -1.48 -3.92 3.76
C THR A 254 -0.70 -4.12 5.05
N ASP A 255 -0.83 -3.19 5.98
CA ASP A 255 -0.15 -3.21 7.28
C ASP A 255 -1.06 -2.59 8.36
N ALA A 256 -1.38 -3.37 9.37
CA ALA A 256 -2.27 -2.96 10.45
C ALA A 256 -1.59 -2.14 11.55
N THR A 257 -0.25 -2.04 11.53
CA THR A 257 0.53 -1.44 12.63
C THR A 257 1.60 -0.50 12.13
N ASN A 258 1.28 0.78 12.07
CA ASN A 258 2.19 1.83 11.62
C ASN A 258 2.24 2.97 12.64
N LEU A 259 3.40 3.58 12.76
CA LEU A 259 3.64 4.73 13.61
C LEU A 259 4.41 5.82 12.86
N ILE A 260 4.14 7.06 13.22
CA ILE A 260 5.03 8.18 12.94
C ILE A 260 5.79 8.45 14.23
N THR A 261 7.11 8.38 14.17
CA THR A 261 7.99 8.58 15.33
C THR A 261 8.79 9.86 15.14
N LEU A 262 8.71 10.77 16.12
CA LEU A 262 9.51 11.98 16.20
C LEU A 262 10.76 11.72 17.05
N ASP A 263 11.94 12.07 16.54
CA ASP A 263 13.15 12.27 17.33
C ASP A 263 13.10 13.67 17.95
N ASN A 264 12.81 13.75 19.26
CA ASN A 264 12.70 15.02 19.96
C ASN A 264 14.03 15.79 20.01
N SER A 265 15.18 15.15 19.78
CA SER A 265 16.48 15.81 19.82
C SER A 265 16.71 16.81 18.67
N GLY A 266 15.90 16.71 17.60
CA GLY A 266 15.92 17.64 16.46
C GLY A 266 15.28 18.99 16.73
N VAL A 267 14.55 19.17 17.85
CA VAL A 267 13.78 20.38 18.13
C VAL A 267 14.28 21.11 19.38
N GLN A 268 14.16 22.44 19.39
CA GLN A 268 14.52 23.31 20.50
C GLN A 268 13.38 24.25 20.87
N ASN A 269 13.21 24.53 22.17
CA ASN A 269 12.34 25.61 22.64
C ASN A 269 12.99 26.98 22.47
N GLY A 270 12.27 28.07 22.83
CA GLY A 270 12.77 29.44 22.73
C GLY A 270 13.94 29.75 23.66
N SER A 271 14.19 28.97 24.71
CA SER A 271 15.31 29.09 25.64
C SER A 271 16.56 28.32 25.19
N GLY A 272 16.47 27.49 24.14
CA GLY A 272 17.57 26.66 23.65
C GLY A 272 17.59 25.23 24.17
N ASN A 273 16.60 24.81 24.99
CA ASN A 273 16.51 23.42 25.43
C ASN A 273 16.11 22.51 24.28
N THR A 274 16.94 21.55 23.94
CA THR A 274 16.59 20.48 22.99
C THR A 274 15.69 19.44 23.66
N GLY A 275 14.70 18.92 22.91
CA GLY A 275 13.92 17.77 23.34
C GLY A 275 14.80 16.54 23.61
N SER A 276 14.24 15.47 24.13
CA SER A 276 14.97 14.22 24.38
C SER A 276 14.10 13.00 24.15
N GLY A 277 14.73 11.90 23.70
CA GLY A 277 14.04 10.66 23.38
C GLY A 277 13.16 10.76 22.14
N SER A 278 12.20 9.86 21.98
CA SER A 278 11.28 9.81 20.86
C SER A 278 9.82 9.90 21.32
N THR A 279 8.95 10.30 20.39
CA THR A 279 7.49 10.35 20.58
C THR A 279 6.82 9.66 19.41
N ASP A 280 5.96 8.68 19.71
CA ASP A 280 5.20 7.94 18.71
C ASP A 280 3.78 8.50 18.56
N SER A 281 3.22 8.38 17.37
CA SER A 281 1.81 8.66 17.09
C SER A 281 0.89 7.57 17.65
N ASN A 282 -0.44 7.79 17.58
CA ASN A 282 -1.39 6.68 17.61
C ASN A 282 -1.09 5.74 16.42
N ASN A 283 -1.42 4.45 16.58
CA ASN A 283 -1.36 3.48 15.50
C ASN A 283 -2.30 3.88 14.37
N TYR A 284 -1.87 3.65 13.12
CA TYR A 284 -2.70 3.71 11.94
C TYR A 284 -2.52 2.45 11.08
N ALA A 285 -3.61 2.00 10.49
CA ALA A 285 -3.62 0.89 9.55
C ALA A 285 -3.64 1.42 8.12
N ILE A 286 -2.97 0.73 7.24
CA ILE A 286 -2.97 0.98 5.80
C ILE A 286 -3.43 -0.29 5.11
N ASP A 287 -4.40 -0.14 4.22
CA ASP A 287 -4.72 -1.16 3.23
C ASP A 287 -4.92 -0.49 1.87
N THR A 288 -3.86 -0.50 1.07
CA THR A 288 -3.84 0.04 -0.29
C THR A 288 -3.62 -1.05 -1.33
N GLN A 289 -3.77 -2.31 -0.94
CA GLN A 289 -3.71 -3.44 -1.84
C GLN A 289 -5.10 -3.69 -2.44
N ARG A 290 -5.16 -3.96 -3.74
CA ARG A 290 -6.40 -4.29 -4.43
C ARG A 290 -6.59 -5.81 -4.46
N PRO A 291 -7.80 -6.32 -4.27
CA PRO A 291 -8.04 -7.74 -4.37
C PRO A 291 -7.82 -8.24 -5.81
N THR A 292 -7.16 -9.39 -5.92
CA THR A 292 -7.01 -10.17 -7.14
C THR A 292 -7.64 -11.54 -6.96
N ALA A 293 -7.97 -12.24 -8.07
CA ALA A 293 -8.65 -13.52 -8.01
C ALA A 293 -8.02 -14.58 -8.93
N THR A 294 -8.23 -15.85 -8.57
CA THR A 294 -8.01 -17.01 -9.41
C THR A 294 -9.28 -17.86 -9.46
N ILE A 295 -9.56 -18.50 -10.60
CA ILE A 295 -10.75 -19.32 -10.83
C ILE A 295 -10.32 -20.69 -11.30
N VAL A 296 -10.83 -21.75 -10.67
CA VAL A 296 -10.51 -23.13 -11.02
C VAL A 296 -11.81 -23.93 -11.18
N VAL A 297 -11.99 -24.52 -12.36
CA VAL A 297 -13.02 -25.52 -12.66
C VAL A 297 -12.41 -26.89 -12.41
N THR A 298 -12.92 -27.64 -11.44
CA THR A 298 -12.32 -28.91 -10.99
C THR A 298 -12.48 -30.05 -11.99
N ASN A 299 -13.69 -30.22 -12.53
CA ASN A 299 -13.98 -31.15 -13.62
C ASN A 299 -14.07 -30.33 -14.90
N ASP A 300 -13.09 -30.47 -15.77
CA ASP A 300 -12.95 -29.71 -17.00
C ASP A 300 -13.47 -30.45 -18.26
N SER A 301 -14.11 -31.59 -18.07
CA SER A 301 -14.74 -32.40 -19.11
C SER A 301 -16.16 -32.79 -18.70
N LEU A 302 -17.15 -32.05 -19.18
CA LEU A 302 -18.53 -32.14 -18.76
C LEU A 302 -19.40 -32.78 -19.83
N ASN A 303 -20.08 -33.86 -19.49
CA ASN A 303 -21.09 -34.53 -20.33
C ASN A 303 -22.53 -34.24 -19.81
N ILE A 304 -23.52 -34.88 -20.42
CA ILE A 304 -24.93 -34.68 -20.06
C ILE A 304 -25.17 -35.08 -18.59
N GLY A 305 -25.65 -34.13 -17.79
CA GLY A 305 -25.97 -34.32 -16.38
C GLY A 305 -24.77 -34.23 -15.45
N ALA A 306 -23.55 -34.04 -15.96
CA ALA A 306 -22.38 -33.76 -15.12
C ALA A 306 -22.40 -32.32 -14.60
N THR A 307 -21.78 -32.14 -13.45
CA THR A 307 -21.55 -30.81 -12.84
C THR A 307 -20.09 -30.71 -12.43
N SER A 308 -19.60 -29.49 -12.26
CA SER A 308 -18.26 -29.21 -11.73
C SER A 308 -18.33 -28.29 -10.53
N LEU A 309 -17.43 -28.51 -9.58
CA LEU A 309 -17.13 -27.52 -8.55
C LEU A 309 -16.24 -26.44 -9.19
N VAL A 310 -16.63 -25.19 -9.02
CA VAL A 310 -15.81 -24.01 -9.31
C VAL A 310 -15.34 -23.40 -8.02
N THR A 311 -14.04 -23.15 -7.92
CA THR A 311 -13.42 -22.48 -6.79
C THR A 311 -12.86 -21.14 -7.26
N ILE A 312 -13.29 -20.06 -6.63
CA ILE A 312 -12.79 -18.70 -6.84
C ILE A 312 -12.03 -18.30 -5.58
N THR A 313 -10.74 -18.01 -5.69
CA THR A 313 -9.90 -17.62 -4.56
C THR A 313 -9.37 -16.22 -4.78
N PHE A 314 -9.71 -15.31 -3.86
CA PHE A 314 -9.18 -13.96 -3.83
C PHE A 314 -7.89 -13.90 -3.01
N SER A 315 -7.05 -12.89 -3.28
CA SER A 315 -5.84 -12.60 -2.49
C SER A 315 -6.15 -12.33 -1.01
N GLU A 316 -7.35 -11.78 -0.77
CA GLU A 316 -7.85 -11.36 0.54
C GLU A 316 -9.37 -11.52 0.65
N ALA A 317 -9.95 -11.20 1.79
CA ALA A 317 -11.40 -11.24 1.98
C ALA A 317 -12.07 -10.11 1.20
N VAL A 318 -13.12 -10.46 0.44
CA VAL A 318 -13.86 -9.51 -0.40
C VAL A 318 -15.32 -9.38 0.01
N THR A 319 -15.88 -8.25 -0.37
CA THR A 319 -17.29 -7.90 -0.18
C THR A 319 -17.92 -7.55 -1.52
N GLY A 320 -19.23 -7.71 -1.63
CA GLY A 320 -19.97 -7.37 -2.85
C GLY A 320 -19.89 -8.42 -3.96
N PHE A 321 -19.11 -9.50 -3.82
CA PHE A 321 -19.00 -10.54 -4.83
C PHE A 321 -20.26 -11.39 -4.92
N ASP A 322 -20.83 -11.51 -6.14
CA ASP A 322 -21.96 -12.38 -6.45
C ASP A 322 -21.87 -13.00 -7.86
N LEU A 323 -22.88 -13.80 -8.25
CA LEU A 323 -22.88 -14.48 -9.53
C LEU A 323 -22.97 -13.52 -10.74
N SER A 324 -23.42 -12.29 -10.55
CA SER A 324 -23.51 -11.30 -11.63
C SER A 324 -22.16 -10.74 -12.06
N ASP A 325 -21.13 -10.90 -11.20
CA ASP A 325 -19.75 -10.50 -11.50
C ASP A 325 -19.03 -11.49 -12.42
N LEU A 326 -19.66 -12.67 -12.65
CA LEU A 326 -19.09 -13.76 -13.43
C LEU A 326 -19.77 -13.89 -14.80
N SER A 327 -18.97 -13.86 -15.85
CA SER A 327 -19.38 -14.27 -17.20
C SER A 327 -19.04 -15.74 -17.41
N VAL A 328 -20.03 -16.56 -17.76
CA VAL A 328 -19.89 -18.01 -17.86
C VAL A 328 -20.31 -18.48 -19.24
N ALA A 329 -19.40 -19.13 -19.98
CA ALA A 329 -19.67 -19.63 -21.31
C ALA A 329 -20.40 -20.98 -21.27
N ASN A 330 -21.51 -21.10 -21.99
CA ASN A 330 -22.25 -22.34 -22.24
C ASN A 330 -22.65 -23.16 -20.97
N ALA A 331 -22.74 -22.50 -19.82
CA ALA A 331 -23.10 -23.13 -18.55
C ALA A 331 -23.74 -22.10 -17.59
N VAL A 332 -24.25 -22.57 -16.45
CA VAL A 332 -24.83 -21.75 -15.39
C VAL A 332 -24.15 -22.09 -14.08
N LEU A 333 -23.80 -21.06 -13.30
CA LEU A 333 -23.33 -21.18 -11.91
C LEU A 333 -24.50 -21.08 -10.93
N SER A 334 -24.43 -21.87 -9.87
CA SER A 334 -25.39 -21.87 -8.76
C SER A 334 -24.68 -22.16 -7.44
N ASN A 335 -25.38 -21.97 -6.30
CA ASN A 335 -24.89 -22.29 -4.96
C ASN A 335 -23.57 -21.60 -4.60
N LEU A 336 -23.43 -20.31 -4.98
CA LEU A 336 -22.26 -19.53 -4.60
C LEU A 336 -22.22 -19.35 -3.07
N ALA A 337 -21.11 -19.74 -2.45
CA ALA A 337 -20.93 -19.66 -1.00
C ALA A 337 -19.47 -19.50 -0.61
N SER A 338 -19.22 -18.81 0.51
CA SER A 338 -17.91 -18.73 1.16
C SER A 338 -18.03 -19.19 2.61
N ASN A 339 -16.99 -19.86 3.12
CA ASN A 339 -16.92 -20.36 4.51
C ASN A 339 -15.73 -19.76 5.29
N ASP A 340 -14.94 -18.87 4.68
CA ASP A 340 -13.72 -18.28 5.24
C ASP A 340 -13.75 -16.75 5.27
N GLY A 341 -14.95 -16.17 5.29
CA GLY A 341 -15.15 -14.73 5.38
C GLY A 341 -14.97 -13.98 4.06
N GLY A 342 -15.10 -14.67 2.92
CA GLY A 342 -15.08 -14.00 1.61
C GLY A 342 -13.76 -14.13 0.85
N LYS A 343 -12.81 -14.90 1.36
CA LYS A 343 -11.54 -15.12 0.65
C LYS A 343 -11.65 -16.22 -0.40
N THR A 344 -12.30 -17.32 -0.07
CA THR A 344 -12.54 -18.43 -1.00
C THR A 344 -14.02 -18.65 -1.18
N TRP A 345 -14.46 -18.70 -2.41
CA TRP A 345 -15.83 -18.94 -2.82
C TRP A 345 -15.94 -20.20 -3.65
N THR A 346 -17.03 -20.92 -3.49
CA THR A 346 -17.34 -22.12 -4.28
C THR A 346 -18.68 -21.98 -4.95
N ALA A 347 -18.81 -22.53 -6.17
CA ALA A 347 -20.05 -22.58 -6.92
C ALA A 347 -20.18 -23.91 -7.66
N THR A 348 -21.39 -24.27 -8.06
CA THR A 348 -21.68 -25.43 -8.89
C THR A 348 -21.90 -24.98 -10.33
N LEU A 349 -21.06 -25.48 -11.25
CA LEU A 349 -21.18 -25.28 -12.70
C LEU A 349 -22.06 -26.38 -13.30
N THR A 350 -23.11 -26.00 -13.99
CA THR A 350 -24.01 -26.91 -14.72
C THR A 350 -24.01 -26.55 -16.21
N PRO A 351 -23.62 -27.45 -17.11
CA PRO A 351 -23.61 -27.19 -18.55
C PRO A 351 -24.99 -26.87 -19.11
N THR A 352 -25.05 -26.03 -20.13
CA THR A 352 -26.27 -25.82 -20.91
C THR A 352 -26.52 -27.07 -21.78
N ALA A 353 -27.75 -27.56 -21.75
CA ALA A 353 -28.11 -28.78 -22.51
C ALA A 353 -27.96 -28.61 -24.01
N ALA A 354 -27.61 -29.69 -24.67
CA ALA A 354 -27.47 -29.80 -26.14
C ALA A 354 -26.45 -28.82 -26.74
N ILE A 355 -25.39 -28.56 -26.01
CA ILE A 355 -24.21 -27.80 -26.49
C ILE A 355 -23.00 -28.72 -26.44
N THR A 356 -22.24 -28.77 -27.51
CA THR A 356 -20.92 -29.39 -27.58
C THR A 356 -19.91 -28.30 -27.96
N ASP A 357 -19.04 -27.93 -27.00
CA ASP A 357 -18.03 -26.90 -27.19
C ASP A 357 -16.78 -27.26 -26.35
N ALA A 358 -15.65 -27.35 -27.02
CA ALA A 358 -14.39 -27.78 -26.42
C ALA A 358 -13.68 -26.63 -25.64
N THR A 359 -14.15 -25.37 -25.77
CA THR A 359 -13.45 -24.20 -25.26
C THR A 359 -14.39 -23.25 -24.56
N ASN A 360 -14.48 -23.37 -23.23
CA ASN A 360 -15.32 -22.52 -22.40
C ASN A 360 -14.51 -21.98 -21.22
N LEU A 361 -14.82 -20.76 -20.82
CA LEU A 361 -14.16 -20.07 -19.74
C LEU A 361 -15.18 -19.41 -18.79
N ILE A 362 -14.80 -19.28 -17.55
CA ILE A 362 -15.45 -18.40 -16.57
C ILE A 362 -14.56 -17.18 -16.42
N VAL A 363 -15.14 -16.00 -16.52
CA VAL A 363 -14.44 -14.72 -16.45
C VAL A 363 -15.05 -13.89 -15.31
N LEU A 364 -14.19 -13.38 -14.44
CA LEU A 364 -14.53 -12.42 -13.37
C LEU A 364 -13.95 -11.05 -13.73
N ASP A 365 -14.77 -10.01 -13.73
CA ASP A 365 -14.30 -8.63 -13.67
C ASP A 365 -14.10 -8.23 -12.20
N ALA A 366 -12.86 -8.19 -11.77
CA ALA A 366 -12.52 -7.83 -10.39
C ALA A 366 -12.92 -6.38 -10.03
N GLY A 367 -13.18 -5.52 -11.03
CA GLY A 367 -13.62 -4.14 -10.81
C GLY A 367 -15.02 -3.99 -10.17
N GLN A 368 -15.75 -5.09 -10.01
CA GLN A 368 -17.05 -5.12 -9.33
C GLN A 368 -16.96 -5.54 -7.86
N VAL A 369 -15.78 -5.93 -7.40
CA VAL A 369 -15.56 -6.51 -6.07
C VAL A 369 -14.67 -5.61 -5.25
N ASN A 370 -14.99 -5.42 -3.96
CA ASN A 370 -14.18 -4.65 -3.02
C ASN A 370 -13.56 -5.57 -1.98
N ASP A 371 -12.39 -5.21 -1.45
CA ASP A 371 -11.91 -5.78 -0.19
C ASP A 371 -12.69 -5.24 1.02
N THR A 372 -12.28 -5.62 2.22
CA THR A 372 -12.91 -5.15 3.48
C THR A 372 -12.55 -3.72 3.84
N ALA A 373 -11.47 -3.16 3.28
CA ALA A 373 -11.06 -1.77 3.44
C ALA A 373 -11.76 -0.83 2.44
N GLY A 374 -12.46 -1.38 1.43
CA GLY A 374 -13.17 -0.63 0.39
C GLY A 374 -12.36 -0.41 -0.89
N ASN A 375 -11.18 -1.02 -1.04
CA ASN A 375 -10.43 -0.92 -2.28
C ASN A 375 -11.08 -1.77 -3.37
N VAL A 376 -11.41 -1.14 -4.48
CA VAL A 376 -11.99 -1.80 -5.66
C VAL A 376 -10.91 -2.66 -6.33
N GLY A 377 -11.23 -3.91 -6.63
CA GLY A 377 -10.36 -4.81 -7.39
C GLY A 377 -10.04 -4.27 -8.79
N THR A 378 -9.06 -4.85 -9.43
CA THR A 378 -8.68 -4.49 -10.81
C THR A 378 -8.32 -5.73 -11.61
N GLY A 379 -8.56 -5.64 -12.92
CA GLY A 379 -8.21 -6.68 -13.88
C GLY A 379 -9.28 -7.75 -14.02
N ILE A 380 -8.96 -8.75 -14.83
CA ILE A 380 -9.84 -9.86 -15.18
C ILE A 380 -9.18 -11.15 -14.72
N ALA A 381 -9.92 -11.97 -13.97
CA ALA A 381 -9.54 -13.34 -13.67
C ALA A 381 -10.27 -14.32 -14.60
N ILE A 382 -9.54 -15.28 -15.15
CA ILE A 382 -10.05 -16.26 -16.11
C ILE A 382 -9.78 -17.67 -15.59
N SER A 383 -10.77 -18.56 -15.71
CA SER A 383 -10.63 -19.96 -15.31
C SER A 383 -9.73 -20.76 -16.27
N ASN A 384 -9.33 -21.97 -15.85
CA ASN A 384 -8.92 -22.99 -16.80
C ASN A 384 -10.06 -23.29 -17.77
N ASN A 385 -9.70 -23.76 -18.97
CA ASN A 385 -10.67 -24.21 -19.96
C ASN A 385 -11.49 -25.37 -19.42
N TYR A 386 -12.78 -25.43 -19.78
CA TYR A 386 -13.61 -26.61 -19.61
C TYR A 386 -14.34 -26.95 -20.93
N ALA A 387 -14.41 -28.23 -21.23
CA ALA A 387 -15.11 -28.77 -22.41
C ALA A 387 -16.51 -29.25 -21.99
N ILE A 388 -17.48 -29.00 -22.86
CA ILE A 388 -18.85 -29.50 -22.73
C ILE A 388 -19.15 -30.41 -23.92
N ASP A 389 -19.70 -31.59 -23.66
CA ASP A 389 -20.29 -32.46 -24.64
C ASP A 389 -21.72 -32.78 -24.22
N GLY A 390 -22.67 -32.03 -24.76
CA GLY A 390 -24.09 -32.12 -24.46
C GLY A 390 -24.90 -32.86 -25.54
N GLU A 391 -24.25 -33.43 -26.56
CA GLU A 391 -24.90 -34.19 -27.62
C GLU A 391 -24.89 -35.67 -27.30
N ARG A 392 -25.89 -36.40 -27.86
CA ARG A 392 -26.03 -37.86 -27.78
C ARG A 392 -25.72 -38.47 -29.12
N PRO A 393 -25.02 -39.60 -29.20
CA PRO A 393 -24.79 -40.25 -30.46
C PRO A 393 -26.11 -40.74 -31.07
N THR A 394 -26.27 -40.48 -32.38
CA THR A 394 -27.36 -41.00 -33.20
C THR A 394 -26.79 -41.92 -34.26
N ALA A 395 -27.61 -42.85 -34.79
CA ALA A 395 -27.15 -43.81 -35.78
C ALA A 395 -28.07 -43.91 -36.98
N THR A 396 -27.49 -44.20 -38.13
CA THR A 396 -28.18 -44.70 -39.33
C THR A 396 -27.67 -46.09 -39.68
N ILE A 397 -28.56 -46.98 -40.15
CA ILE A 397 -28.22 -48.36 -40.52
C ILE A 397 -28.58 -48.57 -41.99
N SER A 398 -27.62 -49.01 -42.78
CA SER A 398 -27.79 -49.25 -44.21
C SER A 398 -27.41 -50.68 -44.55
N ILE A 399 -28.28 -51.39 -45.27
CA ILE A 399 -28.05 -52.73 -45.77
C ILE A 399 -27.73 -52.63 -47.27
N ALA A 400 -26.54 -53.08 -47.69
CA ALA A 400 -26.03 -52.91 -49.07
C ALA A 400 -26.86 -53.70 -50.12
N ASN A 401 -27.20 -54.93 -49.80
CA ASN A 401 -28.16 -55.70 -50.67
C ASN A 401 -29.40 -56.04 -49.83
N PRO A 402 -30.53 -55.37 -50.06
CA PRO A 402 -31.74 -55.58 -49.28
C PRO A 402 -32.59 -56.82 -49.78
N ASN A 403 -32.14 -57.56 -50.81
CA ASN A 403 -32.84 -58.76 -51.30
C ASN A 403 -31.91 -59.97 -51.17
N LEU A 404 -32.15 -60.85 -50.22
CA LEU A 404 -31.27 -61.96 -49.91
C LEU A 404 -31.90 -63.28 -50.28
N THR A 405 -31.15 -64.05 -51.07
CA THR A 405 -31.56 -65.42 -51.54
C THR A 405 -30.67 -66.48 -50.90
N VAL A 406 -30.91 -67.75 -51.17
CA VAL A 406 -30.16 -68.89 -50.61
C VAL A 406 -28.65 -68.72 -50.78
N GLY A 407 -27.93 -68.76 -49.63
CA GLY A 407 -26.46 -68.67 -49.54
C GLY A 407 -25.88 -67.25 -49.71
N GLN A 408 -26.70 -66.23 -49.91
CA GLN A 408 -26.22 -64.84 -49.97
C GLN A 408 -26.04 -64.24 -48.60
N THR A 409 -25.05 -63.42 -48.48
CA THR A 409 -24.79 -62.50 -47.29
C THR A 409 -24.69 -61.07 -47.79
N THR A 410 -24.89 -60.13 -46.95
CA THR A 410 -24.72 -58.71 -47.30
C THR A 410 -23.99 -57.93 -46.16
N THR A 411 -23.35 -56.85 -46.60
CA THR A 411 -22.77 -55.92 -45.65
C THR A 411 -23.84 -54.99 -45.09
N VAL A 412 -23.85 -54.85 -43.78
CA VAL A 412 -24.59 -53.80 -43.00
C VAL A 412 -23.63 -52.76 -42.56
N THR A 413 -23.94 -51.50 -42.80
CA THR A 413 -23.17 -50.36 -42.37
C THR A 413 -23.95 -49.58 -41.31
N PHE A 414 -23.35 -49.35 -40.17
CA PHE A 414 -23.84 -48.50 -39.09
C PHE A 414 -23.02 -47.21 -39.10
N THR A 415 -23.66 -46.06 -39.28
CA THR A 415 -22.96 -44.76 -39.27
C THR A 415 -23.51 -43.94 -38.12
N PHE A 416 -22.66 -43.61 -37.17
CA PHE A 416 -22.98 -42.77 -36.06
C PHE A 416 -22.70 -41.28 -36.38
N SER A 417 -23.39 -40.37 -35.67
CA SER A 417 -23.14 -38.92 -35.75
C SER A 417 -21.71 -38.58 -35.37
N GLU A 418 -21.15 -39.34 -34.45
CA GLU A 418 -19.83 -39.16 -33.86
C GLU A 418 -19.15 -40.51 -33.60
N LYS A 419 -17.94 -40.52 -33.03
CA LYS A 419 -17.28 -41.74 -32.57
C LYS A 419 -17.94 -42.28 -31.32
N VAL A 420 -18.20 -43.58 -31.33
CA VAL A 420 -18.87 -44.24 -30.19
C VAL A 420 -17.99 -45.32 -29.58
N SER A 421 -18.29 -45.59 -28.34
CA SER A 421 -17.73 -46.66 -27.51
C SER A 421 -18.83 -47.64 -27.08
N GLY A 422 -18.46 -48.89 -26.76
CA GLY A 422 -19.38 -49.88 -26.26
C GLY A 422 -20.30 -50.51 -27.28
N PHE A 423 -20.28 -50.09 -28.57
CA PHE A 423 -21.11 -50.69 -29.60
C PHE A 423 -20.66 -52.13 -29.89
N ASN A 424 -21.57 -53.06 -29.71
CA ASN A 424 -21.38 -54.49 -29.97
C ASN A 424 -22.68 -55.11 -30.48
N LEU A 425 -22.66 -56.41 -30.76
CA LEU A 425 -23.84 -57.11 -31.30
C LEU A 425 -25.03 -57.20 -30.31
N ASP A 426 -24.80 -57.03 -29.00
CA ASP A 426 -25.87 -57.09 -27.99
C ASP A 426 -26.81 -55.88 -28.08
N ALA A 427 -26.33 -54.78 -28.64
CA ALA A 427 -27.14 -53.58 -28.89
C ALA A 427 -28.10 -53.75 -30.09
N LEU A 428 -28.01 -54.87 -30.82
CA LEU A 428 -28.73 -55.09 -32.09
C LEU A 428 -29.75 -56.18 -31.97
N SER A 429 -30.95 -55.91 -32.47
CA SER A 429 -31.98 -56.93 -32.77
C SER A 429 -32.08 -57.13 -34.27
N VAL A 430 -31.92 -58.36 -34.70
CA VAL A 430 -31.87 -58.71 -36.12
C VAL A 430 -33.04 -59.64 -36.42
N ALA A 431 -33.96 -59.19 -37.31
CA ALA A 431 -35.09 -59.97 -37.70
C ALA A 431 -34.65 -61.03 -38.76
N ASN A 432 -34.94 -62.30 -38.45
CA ASN A 432 -34.74 -63.42 -39.43
C ASN A 432 -33.32 -63.54 -40.00
N GLY A 433 -32.29 -63.23 -39.19
CA GLY A 433 -30.89 -63.32 -39.62
C GLY A 433 -29.96 -63.26 -38.45
N SER A 434 -28.64 -63.29 -38.67
CA SER A 434 -27.58 -63.10 -37.74
C SER A 434 -26.52 -62.16 -38.28
N LEU A 435 -25.92 -61.36 -37.40
CA LEU A 435 -24.78 -60.52 -37.70
C LEU A 435 -23.49 -61.17 -37.23
N SER A 436 -22.42 -61.00 -38.03
CA SER A 436 -21.07 -61.39 -37.64
C SER A 436 -20.05 -60.39 -38.20
N ASN A 437 -18.77 -60.49 -37.73
CA ASN A 437 -17.66 -59.66 -38.21
C ASN A 437 -17.93 -58.16 -38.03
N LEU A 438 -18.46 -57.76 -36.85
CA LEU A 438 -18.63 -56.36 -36.54
C LEU A 438 -17.27 -55.68 -36.33
N VAL A 439 -16.89 -54.76 -37.20
CA VAL A 439 -15.61 -54.06 -37.20
C VAL A 439 -15.76 -52.60 -37.55
N THR A 440 -14.83 -51.77 -37.06
CA THR A 440 -14.70 -50.36 -37.44
C THR A 440 -13.31 -50.08 -38.01
N GLY A 441 -13.22 -49.19 -39.01
CA GLY A 441 -11.96 -48.78 -39.62
C GLY A 441 -11.57 -47.31 -39.30
N ASP A 442 -12.46 -46.52 -38.67
CA ASP A 442 -12.30 -45.08 -38.43
C ASP A 442 -12.33 -44.71 -36.94
N GLY A 443 -12.17 -45.71 -36.09
CA GLY A 443 -12.14 -45.50 -34.65
C GLY A 443 -13.51 -45.31 -34.01
N GLY A 444 -14.56 -45.86 -34.62
CA GLY A 444 -15.88 -45.95 -33.96
C GLY A 444 -16.98 -45.10 -34.55
N LYS A 445 -16.77 -44.35 -35.62
CA LYS A 445 -17.82 -43.57 -36.28
C LYS A 445 -18.62 -44.42 -37.26
N THR A 446 -17.93 -45.29 -38.05
CA THR A 446 -18.53 -46.19 -39.01
C THR A 446 -18.17 -47.63 -38.67
N TRP A 447 -19.18 -48.50 -38.61
CA TRP A 447 -19.05 -49.91 -38.32
C TRP A 447 -19.66 -50.73 -39.44
N THR A 448 -19.08 -51.87 -39.74
CA THR A 448 -19.62 -52.80 -40.73
C THR A 448 -19.78 -54.19 -40.13
N ALA A 449 -20.80 -54.90 -40.52
CA ALA A 449 -21.04 -56.28 -40.16
C ALA A 449 -21.55 -57.06 -41.35
N THR A 450 -21.46 -58.39 -41.31
CA THR A 450 -21.99 -59.30 -42.30
C THR A 450 -23.34 -59.84 -41.82
N LEU A 451 -24.41 -59.58 -42.56
CA LEU A 451 -25.74 -60.17 -42.36
C LEU A 451 -25.86 -61.48 -43.08
N THR A 452 -26.17 -62.55 -42.36
CA THR A 452 -26.50 -63.86 -42.89
C THR A 452 -27.99 -64.14 -42.59
N PRO A 453 -28.83 -64.31 -43.66
CA PRO A 453 -30.25 -64.56 -43.48
C PRO A 453 -30.54 -65.98 -42.93
N THR A 454 -31.64 -66.13 -42.22
CA THR A 454 -32.16 -67.43 -41.76
C THR A 454 -32.49 -68.29 -42.95
N ALA A 455 -32.05 -69.56 -42.96
CA ALA A 455 -32.30 -70.49 -44.01
C ALA A 455 -33.76 -70.95 -44.05
N ASN A 456 -34.27 -71.33 -45.26
CA ASN A 456 -35.62 -71.83 -45.51
C ASN A 456 -36.76 -70.90 -45.08
N LEU A 457 -36.58 -69.62 -45.30
CA LEU A 457 -37.52 -68.56 -44.92
C LEU A 457 -37.82 -67.66 -46.12
N ASN A 458 -39.10 -67.30 -46.29
CA ASN A 458 -39.56 -66.29 -47.22
C ASN A 458 -40.29 -65.20 -46.39
N ASP A 459 -39.65 -64.07 -46.21
CA ASP A 459 -40.19 -62.90 -45.47
C ASP A 459 -39.78 -61.62 -46.18
N PRO A 460 -40.76 -60.85 -46.72
CA PRO A 460 -40.45 -59.61 -47.46
C PRO A 460 -40.15 -58.40 -46.57
N SER A 461 -40.31 -58.51 -45.24
CA SER A 461 -40.21 -57.32 -44.38
C SER A 461 -39.41 -57.58 -43.06
N ASN A 462 -38.17 -57.25 -43.11
CA ASN A 462 -37.24 -57.39 -41.96
C ASN A 462 -36.45 -56.13 -41.73
N PHE A 463 -36.10 -55.87 -40.44
CA PHE A 463 -35.30 -54.74 -40.01
C PHE A 463 -34.21 -55.21 -39.08
N ILE A 464 -33.12 -54.50 -39.08
CA ILE A 464 -32.14 -54.51 -38.01
C ILE A 464 -32.43 -53.28 -37.15
N THR A 465 -32.64 -53.48 -35.86
CA THR A 465 -32.92 -52.42 -34.88
C THR A 465 -31.73 -52.28 -33.93
N LEU A 466 -31.20 -51.09 -33.79
CA LEU A 466 -30.20 -50.73 -32.81
C LEU A 466 -30.88 -50.03 -31.64
N ASP A 467 -30.60 -50.48 -30.43
CA ASP A 467 -30.91 -49.76 -29.18
C ASP A 467 -29.76 -48.77 -28.90
N ASN A 468 -29.96 -47.50 -29.27
CA ASN A 468 -28.94 -46.45 -29.06
C ASN A 468 -28.57 -46.25 -27.61
N ARG A 469 -29.44 -46.61 -26.65
CA ARG A 469 -29.18 -46.46 -25.20
C ARG A 469 -28.02 -47.33 -24.69
N LEU A 470 -27.63 -48.33 -25.45
CA LEU A 470 -26.52 -49.24 -25.16
C LEU A 470 -25.21 -48.81 -25.79
N VAL A 471 -25.21 -47.64 -26.45
CA VAL A 471 -24.04 -47.09 -27.14
C VAL A 471 -23.76 -45.71 -26.57
N ASN A 472 -22.51 -45.49 -26.16
CA ASN A 472 -22.06 -44.21 -25.66
C ASN A 472 -21.14 -43.52 -26.68
N ASP A 473 -21.10 -42.16 -26.65
CA ASP A 473 -20.01 -41.44 -27.27
C ASP A 473 -18.71 -41.60 -26.46
N LEU A 474 -17.65 -40.88 -26.81
CA LEU A 474 -16.36 -40.91 -26.09
C LEU A 474 -16.41 -40.12 -24.80
N SER A 475 -17.36 -39.20 -24.63
CA SER A 475 -17.58 -38.40 -23.45
C SER A 475 -18.48 -39.10 -22.41
N GLY A 476 -19.06 -40.26 -22.77
CA GLY A 476 -19.90 -41.09 -21.90
C GLY A 476 -21.41 -40.79 -22.02
N ASN A 477 -21.87 -39.94 -22.97
CA ASN A 477 -23.30 -39.72 -23.18
C ASN A 477 -23.91 -40.94 -23.89
N ALA A 478 -24.89 -41.58 -23.28
CA ALA A 478 -25.64 -42.66 -23.90
C ALA A 478 -26.57 -42.12 -25.00
N GLY A 479 -26.66 -42.80 -26.10
CA GLY A 479 -27.64 -42.53 -27.16
C GLY A 479 -29.06 -42.62 -26.63
N SER A 480 -30.06 -42.29 -27.46
CA SER A 480 -31.47 -42.36 -27.08
C SER A 480 -32.30 -43.01 -28.16
N GLY A 481 -33.35 -43.74 -27.77
CA GLY A 481 -34.28 -44.37 -28.68
C GLY A 481 -33.68 -45.52 -29.48
N TYR A 482 -34.30 -45.81 -30.59
CA TYR A 482 -33.95 -46.92 -31.50
C TYR A 482 -33.70 -46.38 -32.90
N ALA A 483 -32.74 -46.99 -33.60
CA ALA A 483 -32.53 -46.78 -35.05
C ALA A 483 -32.83 -48.06 -35.81
N ASN A 484 -33.58 -47.96 -36.91
CA ASN A 484 -33.90 -49.08 -37.75
C ASN A 484 -33.19 -48.99 -39.10
N SER A 485 -32.82 -50.14 -39.67
CA SER A 485 -32.29 -50.19 -41.00
C SER A 485 -33.37 -49.91 -42.04
N ASN A 486 -32.96 -49.74 -43.32
CA ASN A 486 -33.86 -49.96 -44.43
C ASN A 486 -34.39 -51.41 -44.40
N ASN A 487 -35.61 -51.62 -44.93
CA ASN A 487 -36.19 -52.94 -45.02
C ASN A 487 -35.28 -53.91 -45.89
N TYR A 488 -35.19 -55.15 -45.47
CA TYR A 488 -34.62 -56.22 -46.28
C TYR A 488 -35.55 -57.38 -46.37
N ALA A 489 -35.57 -58.03 -47.61
CA ALA A 489 -36.37 -59.17 -47.89
C ALA A 489 -35.49 -60.42 -47.95
N ILE A 490 -36.01 -61.52 -47.44
CA ILE A 490 -35.37 -62.83 -47.41
C ILE A 490 -36.21 -63.78 -48.23
N ASN A 491 -35.58 -64.43 -49.20
CA ASN A 491 -36.15 -65.56 -49.89
C ASN A 491 -35.10 -66.70 -49.98
N THR A 492 -34.95 -67.43 -48.91
CA THR A 492 -33.95 -68.52 -48.78
C THR A 492 -34.59 -69.90 -48.84
N VAL A 493 -35.82 -69.96 -49.29
CA VAL A 493 -36.46 -71.28 -49.60
C VAL A 493 -35.73 -71.91 -50.75
N ALA A 494 -35.08 -73.05 -50.52
CA ALA A 494 -34.45 -73.81 -51.56
C ALA A 494 -35.54 -74.37 -52.52
N LEU A 495 -35.43 -74.06 -53.81
CA LEU A 495 -36.23 -74.75 -54.76
C LEU A 495 -35.84 -76.24 -54.71
N THR A 496 -36.60 -77.08 -54.00
CA THR A 496 -36.51 -78.55 -54.19
C THR A 496 -37.01 -78.87 -55.55
N GLY A 497 -36.08 -79.02 -56.50
CA GLY A 497 -36.41 -79.53 -57.82
C GLY A 497 -36.98 -80.91 -57.66
N ASP A 498 -38.26 -81.04 -57.93
CA ASP A 498 -38.89 -82.36 -58.16
C ASP A 498 -38.26 -82.99 -59.43
N PRO A 499 -37.59 -84.15 -59.33
CA PRO A 499 -36.88 -84.76 -60.49
C PRO A 499 -37.79 -85.59 -61.42
N LEU A 500 -39.08 -85.25 -61.58
CA LEU A 500 -39.97 -86.01 -62.39
C LEU A 500 -40.74 -85.13 -63.40
N PHE A 501 -40.10 -84.77 -64.55
CA PHE A 501 -40.73 -84.66 -65.83
C PHE A 501 -39.70 -84.92 -66.96
N ARG A 502 -39.48 -86.25 -67.33
CA ARG A 502 -38.87 -86.59 -68.59
C ARG A 502 -39.99 -86.50 -69.67
N VAL A 503 -39.98 -85.44 -70.45
CA VAL A 503 -40.63 -85.44 -71.75
C VAL A 503 -39.67 -86.04 -72.75
N THR A 504 -39.91 -87.27 -73.20
CA THR A 504 -39.27 -87.85 -74.35
C THR A 504 -39.96 -87.28 -75.57
N ASP A 505 -39.33 -86.31 -76.24
CA ASP A 505 -39.74 -85.84 -77.55
C ASP A 505 -39.05 -86.68 -78.66
N PRO A 506 -39.77 -87.18 -79.66
CA PRO A 506 -39.18 -87.91 -80.80
C PRO A 506 -38.50 -86.93 -81.78
N ALA A 507 -37.36 -87.36 -82.34
CA ALA A 507 -36.53 -86.65 -83.28
C ALA A 507 -37.26 -86.16 -84.52
N PRO A 508 -37.07 -84.95 -85.06
CA PRO A 508 -37.58 -84.49 -86.34
C PRO A 508 -36.68 -84.94 -87.49
N PRO A 509 -37.25 -85.12 -88.70
CA PRO A 509 -36.51 -85.51 -89.91
C PRO A 509 -35.69 -84.37 -90.50
N GLN A 510 -34.56 -84.75 -91.08
CA GLN A 510 -33.62 -83.87 -91.78
C GLN A 510 -34.18 -83.27 -93.05
N GLY A 511 -33.88 -82.01 -93.37
CA GLY A 511 -33.77 -81.47 -94.70
C GLY A 511 -34.53 -80.17 -94.99
N ALA A 512 -33.85 -79.03 -94.89
CA ALA A 512 -33.96 -77.95 -95.88
C ALA A 512 -33.07 -76.74 -95.44
N PRO A 513 -32.50 -75.96 -96.36
CA PRO A 513 -31.37 -75.05 -96.10
C PRO A 513 -31.78 -73.67 -95.51
N ASN A 514 -30.88 -73.11 -94.72
CA ASN A 514 -30.95 -71.77 -94.12
C ASN A 514 -31.01 -70.65 -95.14
N PRO A 515 -31.85 -69.63 -94.97
CA PRO A 515 -31.66 -68.31 -95.57
C PRO A 515 -30.75 -67.40 -94.76
N PRO A 516 -30.08 -66.45 -95.43
CA PRO A 516 -28.99 -65.66 -94.82
C PRO A 516 -29.48 -64.60 -93.81
N LEU A 517 -28.67 -64.38 -92.75
CA LEU A 517 -28.83 -63.34 -91.74
C LEU A 517 -28.69 -61.96 -92.37
N GLN A 518 -29.67 -61.08 -92.16
CA GLN A 518 -29.62 -59.64 -92.44
C GLN A 518 -29.12 -58.89 -91.15
N PRO A 519 -28.30 -57.85 -91.32
CA PRO A 519 -27.80 -57.10 -90.18
C PRO A 519 -28.87 -56.16 -89.63
N ILE A 520 -29.01 -56.14 -88.30
CA ILE A 520 -29.86 -55.21 -87.57
C ILE A 520 -29.10 -53.87 -87.38
N VAL A 521 -29.62 -52.83 -88.02
CA VAL A 521 -29.16 -51.44 -87.87
C VAL A 521 -29.85 -50.82 -86.65
N PHE A 522 -29.07 -50.44 -85.67
CA PHE A 522 -29.58 -49.64 -84.59
C PHE A 522 -29.75 -48.19 -85.03
N GLY A 523 -30.98 -47.73 -85.12
CA GLY A 523 -31.32 -46.34 -85.34
C GLY A 523 -31.18 -45.55 -84.06
N ARG A 524 -30.51 -44.45 -84.17
CA ARG A 524 -30.34 -43.42 -83.16
C ARG A 524 -31.63 -42.60 -83.07
N PRO A 525 -32.25 -42.37 -81.88
CA PRO A 525 -33.25 -41.32 -81.75
C PRO A 525 -32.61 -40.01 -81.38
N THR A 526 -32.73 -39.06 -82.28
CA THR A 526 -32.63 -37.63 -81.99
C THR A 526 -33.94 -37.15 -81.35
N GLY A 527 -33.85 -36.53 -80.18
CA GLY A 527 -35.00 -35.87 -79.59
C GLY A 527 -34.53 -34.87 -78.58
N VAL A 528 -34.39 -33.64 -79.05
CA VAL A 528 -34.20 -32.42 -78.23
C VAL A 528 -35.52 -32.07 -77.58
N LEU A 529 -35.53 -31.84 -76.25
CA LEU A 529 -36.52 -30.98 -75.59
C LEU A 529 -35.96 -30.39 -74.31
N GLY A 530 -35.64 -29.12 -74.33
CA GLY A 530 -36.28 -28.04 -73.60
C GLY A 530 -35.85 -27.92 -72.17
N LEU A 531 -34.82 -27.09 -71.92
CA LEU A 531 -34.53 -26.46 -70.59
C LEU A 531 -35.62 -25.44 -70.21
N PRO A 532 -35.92 -25.23 -68.95
CA PRO A 532 -36.18 -23.88 -68.45
C PRO A 532 -34.99 -23.34 -67.72
N VAL A 533 -34.75 -22.09 -68.09
CA VAL A 533 -33.75 -21.15 -67.61
C VAL A 533 -34.00 -20.79 -66.14
N GLY A 534 -32.90 -20.62 -65.41
CA GLY A 534 -32.89 -19.59 -64.44
C GLY A 534 -32.45 -20.00 -63.03
N PHE A 535 -31.14 -19.89 -62.75
CA PHE A 535 -30.59 -19.24 -61.57
C PHE A 535 -29.09 -18.97 -61.80
N PRO A 536 -28.56 -17.74 -61.49
CA PRO A 536 -27.17 -17.43 -61.78
C PRO A 536 -26.26 -18.06 -60.73
N PRO A 537 -25.02 -18.40 -61.07
CA PRO A 537 -24.02 -18.81 -60.08
C PRO A 537 -23.50 -17.61 -59.33
N LEU A 538 -23.63 -17.62 -58.02
CA LEU A 538 -22.94 -16.73 -57.10
C LEU A 538 -21.58 -17.34 -56.79
N PHE A 539 -20.57 -16.48 -56.98
CA PHE A 539 -19.15 -16.63 -56.64
C PHE A 539 -18.23 -17.20 -57.72
N GLU A 540 -17.70 -16.30 -58.55
CA GLU A 540 -16.38 -16.42 -59.14
C GLU A 540 -15.31 -16.39 -58.04
N GLN A 541 -14.56 -17.47 -57.90
CA GLN A 541 -13.28 -17.45 -57.22
C GLN A 541 -12.28 -16.71 -58.11
N ARG A 542 -11.88 -15.52 -57.69
CA ARG A 542 -10.69 -14.89 -58.24
C ARG A 542 -9.48 -15.58 -57.62
N GLU A 543 -8.72 -16.29 -58.41
CA GLU A 543 -7.40 -16.78 -58.07
C GLU A 543 -6.49 -15.58 -57.74
N LEU A 544 -6.09 -15.47 -56.49
CA LEU A 544 -4.94 -14.66 -56.12
C LEU A 544 -3.68 -15.47 -56.39
N GLY A 545 -2.78 -14.85 -57.16
CA GLY A 545 -1.57 -15.45 -57.72
C GLY A 545 -0.68 -16.15 -56.70
N ALA A 546 -0.02 -17.18 -57.18
CA ALA A 546 0.90 -18.02 -56.44
C ALA A 546 1.96 -17.24 -55.68
N GLY A 547 2.02 -17.41 -54.33
CA GLY A 547 3.15 -16.92 -53.56
C GLY A 547 2.96 -16.74 -52.06
N LEU A 548 1.78 -16.94 -51.48
CA LEU A 548 1.59 -16.83 -50.04
C LEU A 548 1.12 -18.16 -49.43
N PRO A 549 1.70 -18.59 -48.32
CA PRO A 549 1.18 -19.77 -47.61
C PRO A 549 -0.22 -19.49 -47.09
N PRO A 550 -1.09 -20.49 -46.99
CA PRO A 550 -2.46 -20.31 -46.53
C PRO A 550 -2.45 -19.87 -45.06
N VAL A 551 -2.83 -18.64 -44.83
CA VAL A 551 -3.13 -18.15 -43.49
C VAL A 551 -4.50 -18.74 -43.13
N GLY A 552 -4.53 -19.54 -42.09
CA GLY A 552 -5.76 -20.14 -41.60
C GLY A 552 -6.80 -19.06 -41.30
N SER A 553 -7.99 -19.22 -41.88
CA SER A 553 -9.11 -18.31 -41.62
C SER A 553 -9.64 -18.54 -40.20
N ILE A 554 -9.44 -17.56 -39.32
CA ILE A 554 -10.08 -17.53 -38.02
C ILE A 554 -11.46 -16.87 -38.22
N PHE A 555 -12.51 -17.62 -37.99
CA PHE A 555 -13.86 -17.07 -37.92
C PHE A 555 -14.21 -16.82 -36.48
N LEU A 556 -14.36 -15.55 -36.10
CA LEU A 556 -14.94 -15.20 -34.85
C LEU A 556 -16.47 -15.25 -34.95
N ARG A 557 -17.11 -16.01 -34.10
CA ARG A 557 -18.58 -16.05 -34.01
C ARG A 557 -19.08 -14.66 -33.67
N ASN A 558 -20.08 -14.17 -34.39
CA ASN A 558 -20.74 -12.85 -34.20
C ASN A 558 -20.02 -11.62 -34.77
N GLY A 559 -19.41 -11.74 -35.95
CA GLY A 559 -18.98 -10.56 -36.72
C GLY A 559 -17.64 -9.98 -36.35
N ALA A 560 -16.80 -10.75 -35.67
CA ALA A 560 -15.45 -10.35 -35.38
C ALA A 560 -14.53 -10.44 -36.62
N LEU A 561 -13.54 -9.60 -36.66
CA LEU A 561 -12.67 -9.35 -37.80
C LEU A 561 -11.77 -10.53 -38.15
N ALA A 562 -11.58 -10.80 -39.44
CA ALA A 562 -10.63 -11.80 -39.94
C ALA A 562 -9.18 -11.40 -39.59
N PRO A 563 -8.22 -12.35 -39.51
CA PRO A 563 -6.82 -12.06 -39.17
C PRO A 563 -6.15 -11.03 -40.07
N SER A 564 -6.52 -10.99 -41.34
CA SER A 564 -6.04 -9.99 -42.31
C SER A 564 -6.44 -8.55 -41.94
N TYR A 565 -7.59 -8.39 -41.27
CA TYR A 565 -8.03 -7.08 -40.81
C TYR A 565 -7.27 -6.62 -39.57
N ILE A 566 -6.97 -7.55 -38.64
CA ILE A 566 -6.17 -7.26 -37.47
C ILE A 566 -4.76 -6.78 -37.85
N ALA A 567 -4.14 -7.47 -38.80
CA ALA A 567 -2.83 -7.08 -39.33
C ALA A 567 -2.84 -5.70 -39.99
N GLN A 568 -3.95 -5.38 -40.69
CA GLN A 568 -4.11 -4.09 -41.37
C GLN A 568 -4.34 -2.92 -40.38
N VAL A 569 -5.05 -3.19 -39.27
CA VAL A 569 -5.33 -2.16 -38.26
C VAL A 569 -4.15 -1.94 -37.33
N PHE A 570 -3.38 -2.98 -37.00
CA PHE A 570 -2.30 -2.93 -36.03
C PHE A 570 -0.89 -2.96 -36.65
N GLY A 571 -0.76 -3.04 -37.97
CA GLY A 571 0.51 -2.90 -38.68
C GLY A 571 1.53 -4.02 -38.45
N THR A 572 1.09 -5.23 -38.09
CA THR A 572 1.99 -6.37 -37.82
C THR A 572 2.45 -7.13 -39.05
N ASP A 573 1.99 -6.75 -40.27
CA ASP A 573 2.26 -7.49 -41.49
C ASP A 573 3.58 -7.18 -42.20
N ARG A 574 4.37 -6.22 -41.67
CA ARG A 574 5.59 -5.82 -42.36
C ARG A 574 6.78 -5.84 -41.45
N ALA A 575 7.59 -6.85 -41.54
CA ALA A 575 8.96 -6.84 -41.09
C ALA A 575 9.74 -5.82 -41.93
N GLY A 576 10.03 -4.64 -41.37
CA GLY A 576 10.97 -3.68 -41.96
C GLY A 576 10.52 -2.24 -42.07
N ASP A 577 9.32 -1.84 -41.67
CA ASP A 577 8.90 -0.45 -41.73
C ASP A 577 8.87 0.20 -40.33
N SER A 578 9.84 1.08 -40.10
CA SER A 578 10.03 1.76 -38.81
C SER A 578 8.98 2.83 -38.48
N SER A 579 7.98 3.05 -39.35
CA SER A 579 6.96 4.08 -39.16
C SER A 579 5.69 3.59 -38.39
N ALA A 580 5.55 2.28 -38.17
CA ALA A 580 4.42 1.71 -37.42
C ALA A 580 4.71 1.54 -35.92
N SER A 581 5.94 1.79 -35.46
CA SER A 581 6.37 1.60 -34.08
C SER A 581 5.85 2.64 -33.08
N GLY A 582 4.99 3.55 -33.50
CA GLY A 582 4.38 4.57 -32.63
C GLY A 582 2.99 4.20 -32.08
N PHE A 583 2.39 3.16 -32.60
CA PHE A 583 1.07 2.73 -32.17
C PHE A 583 1.20 1.50 -31.26
N LEU A 584 0.88 1.64 -30.00
CA LEU A 584 1.01 0.66 -28.93
C LEU A 584 2.43 0.40 -28.38
N GLY A 585 3.43 1.21 -28.70
CA GLY A 585 4.73 1.11 -28.03
C GLY A 585 5.53 -0.16 -28.30
N LEU A 586 5.24 -0.91 -29.36
CA LEU A 586 6.03 -2.06 -29.79
C LEU A 586 7.22 -1.56 -30.65
N GLY A 587 8.18 -0.94 -30.02
CA GLY A 587 9.47 -0.64 -30.62
C GLY A 587 10.33 -1.89 -30.64
N GLY A 588 10.87 -2.23 -31.82
CA GLY A 588 11.77 -3.35 -31.96
C GLY A 588 13.02 -3.17 -31.10
N GLY A 589 13.36 -4.16 -30.34
CA GLY A 589 14.69 -4.36 -29.79
C GLY A 589 14.92 -3.96 -28.37
N ASP A 590 14.08 -4.06 -27.45
CA ASP A 590 14.30 -4.28 -26.00
C ASP A 590 12.91 -4.27 -25.37
N GLY A 591 12.52 -5.37 -24.75
CA GLY A 591 11.23 -5.67 -24.20
C GLY A 591 10.56 -4.53 -23.41
N GLY A 592 9.87 -3.65 -24.14
CA GLY A 592 9.09 -2.57 -23.55
C GLY A 592 7.71 -3.05 -23.13
N VAL A 593 7.46 -3.01 -21.87
CA VAL A 593 6.17 -3.30 -21.23
C VAL A 593 5.18 -2.17 -21.59
N PHE A 594 3.95 -2.51 -21.98
CA PHE A 594 2.86 -1.56 -22.07
C PHE A 594 2.49 -1.03 -20.69
N GLY A 595 2.94 0.18 -20.37
CA GLY A 595 2.49 0.88 -19.17
C GLY A 595 1.27 1.76 -19.48
N SER A 596 0.37 1.91 -18.52
CA SER A 596 -0.78 2.82 -18.58
C SER A 596 -0.41 4.28 -18.93
N SER A 597 0.86 4.65 -18.76
CA SER A 597 1.41 5.97 -19.13
C SER A 597 1.48 6.23 -20.64
N THR A 598 1.51 5.19 -21.49
CA THR A 598 1.60 5.34 -22.94
C THR A 598 0.26 5.70 -23.57
N LEU A 599 -0.83 5.18 -23.00
CA LEU A 599 -2.18 5.57 -23.42
C LEU A 599 -2.57 6.98 -22.98
N SER A 600 -2.12 7.38 -21.78
CA SER A 600 -2.35 8.73 -21.26
C SER A 600 -1.63 9.82 -22.09
N SER A 601 -0.45 9.53 -22.65
CA SER A 601 0.29 10.49 -23.47
C SER A 601 -0.32 10.71 -24.86
N LEU A 602 -1.04 9.76 -25.40
CA LEU A 602 -1.76 9.91 -26.66
C LEU A 602 -3.00 10.82 -26.54
N PHE A 603 -3.63 10.84 -25.36
CA PHE A 603 -4.82 11.66 -25.10
C PHE A 603 -4.51 13.05 -24.55
N ASN A 604 -3.29 13.28 -24.01
CA ASN A 604 -2.89 14.60 -23.47
C ASN A 604 -2.30 15.56 -24.50
N ARG A 605 -2.25 15.22 -25.77
CA ARG A 605 -1.63 16.07 -26.79
C ARG A 605 -2.55 17.14 -27.38
N GLU A 606 -3.83 17.17 -27.01
CA GLU A 606 -4.79 18.16 -27.54
C GLU A 606 -5.25 19.25 -26.57
N THR A 607 -4.59 19.42 -25.40
CA THR A 607 -4.97 20.48 -24.46
C THR A 607 -3.90 21.58 -24.27
N HIS A 608 -3.04 21.81 -25.25
CA HIS A 608 -2.20 23.00 -25.30
C HIS A 608 -2.56 23.82 -26.55
N GLY A 609 -3.69 24.48 -26.47
CA GLY A 609 -4.06 25.61 -27.26
C GLY A 609 -4.34 26.78 -26.32
N ASP A 610 -3.47 27.77 -26.40
CA ASP A 610 -3.56 29.14 -25.92
C ASP A 610 -4.87 29.54 -25.20
N ASP A 611 -4.82 29.72 -23.90
CA ASP A 611 -5.76 30.57 -23.16
C ASP A 611 -5.00 31.68 -22.44
N SER A 612 -4.85 32.80 -23.13
CA SER A 612 -4.60 34.08 -22.50
C SER A 612 -5.91 34.60 -21.90
N PRO A 613 -5.92 35.12 -20.65
CA PRO A 613 -7.14 35.56 -20.00
C PRO A 613 -7.60 36.92 -20.53
N LEU A 614 -8.77 36.95 -21.15
CA LEU A 614 -9.51 38.18 -21.36
C LEU A 614 -10.23 38.58 -20.06
N LYS A 615 -9.89 39.78 -19.59
CA LYS A 615 -10.48 40.49 -18.46
C LYS A 615 -11.97 40.66 -18.63
N ALA A 616 -12.74 40.30 -17.60
CA ALA A 616 -14.11 40.68 -17.42
C ALA A 616 -14.19 42.16 -16.98
N SER A 617 -15.02 42.93 -17.64
CA SER A 617 -15.53 44.21 -17.14
C SER A 617 -17.06 44.19 -17.08
N ASP A 618 -17.54 44.46 -15.88
CA ASP A 618 -18.77 45.21 -15.51
C ASP A 618 -20.18 44.70 -15.83
N ASN A 619 -20.81 44.38 -14.73
CA ASN A 619 -22.19 44.43 -14.26
C ASN A 619 -23.09 45.50 -14.94
N PRO A 620 -24.48 45.48 -14.98
CA PRO A 620 -25.30 45.37 -13.77
C PRO A 620 -26.65 44.59 -13.84
N SER A 621 -27.06 44.21 -12.64
CA SER A 621 -28.41 43.99 -12.07
C SER A 621 -29.66 44.13 -12.94
N ILE A 622 -30.65 43.16 -12.80
CA ILE A 622 -32.07 43.45 -12.56
C ILE A 622 -32.73 42.23 -11.86
N LYS A 623 -33.61 42.56 -10.89
CA LYS A 623 -34.37 41.69 -9.98
C LYS A 623 -35.55 40.96 -10.68
N GLY A 624 -35.97 39.80 -10.06
CA GLY A 624 -37.07 38.90 -10.32
C GLY A 624 -38.50 39.52 -10.31
N PRO A 625 -39.63 38.80 -10.08
CA PRO A 625 -39.86 37.40 -9.63
C PRO A 625 -40.97 36.69 -10.45
N GLY A 626 -41.29 35.42 -10.19
CA GLY A 626 -42.59 34.79 -10.50
C GLY A 626 -42.54 33.36 -11.03
N ASP A 627 -43.09 32.47 -10.25
CA ASP A 627 -43.48 31.08 -10.51
C ASP A 627 -44.57 30.90 -11.60
N PRO A 628 -45.05 29.64 -11.86
CA PRO A 628 -44.48 28.54 -12.65
C PRO A 628 -45.37 28.19 -13.87
N VAL A 629 -44.85 27.57 -14.89
CA VAL A 629 -45.65 26.87 -15.91
C VAL A 629 -45.03 25.52 -16.28
N GLN A 630 -45.84 24.50 -16.14
CA GLN A 630 -45.62 23.13 -16.59
C GLN A 630 -45.49 23.02 -18.12
N GLY A 631 -44.63 22.10 -18.55
CA GLY A 631 -44.87 21.25 -19.69
C GLY A 631 -44.24 21.62 -21.01
N ALA A 632 -43.12 20.94 -21.36
CA ALA A 632 -42.89 20.48 -22.73
C ALA A 632 -41.82 19.35 -22.71
N ARG A 633 -42.14 18.24 -23.35
CA ARG A 633 -41.30 17.07 -23.56
C ARG A 633 -40.03 17.45 -24.30
N GLY A 634 -38.87 17.01 -23.71
CA GLY A 634 -37.55 17.25 -24.22
C GLY A 634 -37.22 16.45 -25.47
N MET A 635 -36.53 17.09 -26.37
CA MET A 635 -35.63 16.44 -27.31
C MET A 635 -34.37 16.00 -26.56
N PHE A 636 -33.95 14.74 -26.73
CA PHE A 636 -32.67 14.26 -26.30
C PHE A 636 -31.56 15.09 -26.95
N GLY A 637 -30.89 15.89 -26.19
CA GLY A 637 -29.67 16.56 -26.63
C GLY A 637 -28.58 15.51 -26.97
N ALA A 638 -27.87 15.73 -28.05
CA ALA A 638 -26.69 14.93 -28.38
C ALA A 638 -25.72 14.94 -27.19
N PRO A 639 -25.08 13.80 -26.89
CA PRO A 639 -24.12 13.74 -25.78
C PRO A 639 -22.99 14.75 -26.00
N SER A 640 -22.52 15.37 -24.92
CA SER A 640 -21.39 16.31 -24.98
C SER A 640 -20.14 15.63 -25.54
N LEU A 641 -19.23 16.41 -26.11
CA LEU A 641 -17.96 15.91 -26.64
C LEU A 641 -17.21 15.05 -25.60
N GLY A 642 -17.29 15.41 -24.31
CA GLY A 642 -16.73 14.63 -23.21
C GLY A 642 -17.40 13.26 -23.04
N GLN A 643 -18.71 13.16 -23.19
CA GLN A 643 -19.45 11.89 -23.13
C GLN A 643 -19.19 11.03 -24.37
N GLN A 644 -19.03 11.64 -25.55
CA GLN A 644 -18.65 10.92 -26.77
C GLN A 644 -17.21 10.41 -26.70
N LEU A 645 -16.26 11.19 -26.13
CA LEU A 645 -14.89 10.77 -25.88
C LEU A 645 -14.83 9.64 -24.84
N GLN A 646 -15.65 9.70 -23.80
CA GLN A 646 -15.72 8.61 -22.82
C GLN A 646 -16.29 7.33 -23.43
N GLN A 647 -17.34 7.41 -24.25
CA GLN A 647 -17.88 6.26 -24.97
C GLN A 647 -16.89 5.66 -25.98
N LEU A 648 -16.06 6.49 -26.63
CA LEU A 648 -14.98 6.03 -27.50
C LEU A 648 -13.90 5.29 -26.71
N LYS A 649 -13.47 5.85 -25.57
CA LYS A 649 -12.50 5.19 -24.65
C LYS A 649 -13.02 3.84 -24.15
N ASP A 650 -14.26 3.78 -23.72
CA ASP A 650 -14.88 2.54 -23.25
C ASP A 650 -15.01 1.51 -24.38
N THR A 651 -15.24 1.96 -25.61
CA THR A 651 -15.31 1.09 -26.79
C THR A 651 -13.92 0.56 -27.18
N GLU A 652 -12.89 1.39 -27.16
CA GLU A 652 -11.50 0.98 -27.42
C GLU A 652 -10.97 0.04 -26.34
N GLN A 653 -11.26 0.29 -25.05
CA GLN A 653 -10.91 -0.63 -23.99
C GLN A 653 -11.58 -2.00 -24.16
N ARG A 654 -12.85 -2.04 -24.57
CA ARG A 654 -13.52 -3.32 -24.88
C ARG A 654 -12.87 -4.01 -26.06
N GLN A 655 -12.52 -3.28 -27.12
CA GLN A 655 -11.84 -3.88 -28.29
C GLN A 655 -10.45 -4.42 -27.95
N VAL A 656 -9.69 -3.74 -27.08
CA VAL A 656 -8.38 -4.23 -26.60
C VAL A 656 -8.56 -5.48 -25.72
N MET A 657 -9.60 -5.52 -24.90
CA MET A 657 -9.92 -6.71 -24.09
C MET A 657 -10.38 -7.89 -24.97
N ASP A 658 -11.23 -7.61 -25.96
CA ASP A 658 -11.66 -8.63 -26.92
C ASP A 658 -10.49 -9.17 -27.74
N LEU A 659 -9.53 -8.31 -28.10
CA LEU A 659 -8.31 -8.72 -28.81
C LEU A 659 -7.38 -9.55 -27.92
N ALA A 660 -7.17 -9.15 -26.66
CA ALA A 660 -6.38 -9.92 -25.70
C ALA A 660 -7.00 -11.31 -25.48
N HIS A 661 -8.34 -11.37 -25.41
CA HIS A 661 -9.08 -12.62 -25.29
C HIS A 661 -8.92 -13.50 -26.54
N ALA A 662 -9.02 -12.90 -27.73
CA ALA A 662 -8.82 -13.62 -29.01
C ALA A 662 -7.39 -14.14 -29.15
N LEU A 663 -6.38 -13.38 -28.75
CA LEU A 663 -4.98 -13.80 -28.80
C LEU A 663 -4.69 -14.95 -27.84
N GLN A 664 -5.33 -14.95 -26.67
CA GLN A 664 -5.20 -16.02 -25.69
C GLN A 664 -5.86 -17.33 -26.17
N GLN A 665 -6.97 -17.24 -26.91
CA GLN A 665 -7.64 -18.40 -27.50
C GLN A 665 -6.81 -19.05 -28.63
N VAL A 666 -5.92 -18.32 -29.28
CA VAL A 666 -5.07 -18.80 -30.39
C VAL A 666 -3.76 -19.42 -29.90
N GLY A 667 -3.53 -19.49 -28.57
CA GLY A 667 -2.34 -20.12 -28.00
C GLY A 667 -1.05 -19.29 -28.13
N ILE A 668 -1.15 -17.99 -28.37
CA ILE A 668 -0.02 -17.07 -28.27
C ILE A 668 0.11 -16.71 -26.79
N SER A 669 0.79 -17.59 -26.04
CA SER A 669 0.91 -17.49 -24.58
C SER A 669 2.13 -16.69 -24.11
N GLU A 670 2.77 -15.89 -24.97
CA GLU A 670 3.88 -15.03 -24.55
C GLU A 670 3.62 -13.57 -24.88
N MET A 671 2.70 -12.97 -24.11
CA MET A 671 2.85 -11.57 -23.76
C MET A 671 2.88 -11.51 -22.24
N GLN A 672 4.07 -11.54 -21.66
CA GLN A 672 4.26 -11.14 -20.28
C GLN A 672 3.91 -9.65 -20.17
N ALA A 673 2.98 -9.36 -19.27
CA ALA A 673 2.63 -8.01 -18.87
C ALA A 673 3.80 -7.27 -18.18
#